data_1bd9892b661f567fd2fd9dc555d61173
#
_entry.id   1bd9892b661f567fd2fd9dc555d61173
#
_cell.length_a   1.000
_cell.length_b   1.000
_cell.length_c   1.000
_cell.angle_alpha   90.00
_cell.angle_beta   90.00
_cell.angle_gamma   90.00
#
_symmetry.space_group_name_H-M   'P 1'
#
loop_
_entity.id
_entity.type
_entity.pdbx_description
1 polymer ?
#
loop_
_entity_poly.entity_id
_entity_poly.type
_entity_poly.pdbx_seq_one_letter_code
_entity_poly.pdbx_strand_id
1 'polypeptide(L)'
;MASGEIFSANGHWKGEELGELHIPRSVQDAVRQRTDHLSESARRVLTLAAVAGRRFDFALLQQLTHHDEQHLLVLMKELIAAQLVVEESAEQFAFRHALTRQAISADLLGRERKALHRSIGDMMEHLYTSTLDAHLADLAYHFFEAGAWEKALEYGQRAGEKAQAMYAPHAAIKQLTRALDAAHHLGRVAGPKISLARGQAYETLGEFEQARSDYERALEVAHSVHDFAAEWQSLIALGFLWAGRDYSQTGTYYQQALELARRLGDPLTLAHSLNRLGNWHLNIEQPREALGYHQEALTLFQQAHDTPGVAQTCDLLGMASLLGGDLVQGAVYYQQAVALFQELDDRQGLASSLATLAKLGGIYQSETSVPASISFAQCLHFGEQAIKTAREIGQRSAEAYTLVSLGQFLGPRGEYTRALEVAQAGLSLSEQIEHRQFMTFGHWELGVLYLELLALPEAQQQLEQALALAHEVGSQYWIRLASGFLALAYLLQQDLTQAESLLNAALPPDAPSQTSGQRLVWAARADLALARSNPGLALDITDRLIATAANLSGERVIPRLWKLRGEALAALSLAAEAETTLQAAQVAAQAQGLRPLLWRIGVSLGKLYQAQKRQGEAEQAFLTARTLIEELAANVADERLREHFLSQATAMLPPKRSLSPSRLAKQVHGGLTAREREVAALIAQGKSNRAIADELVVGVSTVEAHISHIFTKLGFASRAQIAAWAVGKSLALARQDGEETRQQP
;
A
#
# COMPACT_ATOMS: atom_id res chain seq x y z
N MET A 1 -19.71 35.08 -13.99
CA MET A 1 -18.89 34.63 -12.84
C MET A 1 -19.47 35.28 -11.58
N ALA A 2 -20.48 34.74 -11.07
CA ALA A 2 -21.04 35.10 -9.78
C ALA A 2 -21.45 33.81 -9.10
N SER A 3 -21.06 33.73 -7.86
CA SER A 3 -21.36 32.77 -6.84
C SER A 3 -20.40 31.58 -6.75
N GLY A 4 -19.78 31.46 -5.56
CA GLY A 4 -18.89 30.40 -5.11
C GLY A 4 -19.60 29.07 -4.81
N GLU A 5 -20.64 28.72 -5.60
CA GLU A 5 -21.45 27.52 -5.39
C GLU A 5 -20.97 26.27 -6.13
N ILE A 6 -19.96 26.43 -7.01
CA ILE A 6 -19.47 25.34 -7.88
C ILE A 6 -18.21 24.67 -7.31
N PHE A 7 -17.49 25.33 -6.42
CA PHE A 7 -16.28 24.79 -5.79
C PHE A 7 -16.40 24.84 -4.27
N SER A 8 -15.98 23.77 -3.61
CA SER A 8 -15.78 23.77 -2.16
C SER A 8 -14.66 24.76 -1.79
N ALA A 9 -14.61 25.19 -0.52
CA ALA A 9 -13.56 26.06 0.00
C ALA A 9 -12.12 25.55 -0.26
N ASN A 10 -11.97 24.26 -0.58
CA ASN A 10 -10.71 23.58 -0.91
C ASN A 10 -10.48 23.36 -2.41
N GLY A 11 -11.24 24.04 -3.30
CA GLY A 11 -11.02 23.96 -4.75
C GLY A 11 -11.53 22.70 -5.45
N HIS A 12 -12.22 21.80 -4.76
CA HIS A 12 -12.83 20.60 -5.35
C HIS A 12 -14.18 20.91 -5.99
N TRP A 13 -14.41 20.37 -7.17
CA TRP A 13 -15.67 20.48 -7.88
C TRP A 13 -16.78 19.78 -7.08
N LYS A 14 -17.75 20.54 -6.60
CA LYS A 14 -18.98 19.97 -6.05
C LYS A 14 -19.78 19.45 -7.22
N GLY A 15 -19.75 18.14 -7.42
CA GLY A 15 -20.56 17.43 -8.41
C GLY A 15 -22.05 17.37 -8.06
N GLU A 16 -22.60 18.40 -7.44
CA GLU A 16 -24.04 18.51 -7.26
C GLU A 16 -24.72 18.80 -8.59
N GLU A 17 -25.80 18.10 -8.81
CA GLU A 17 -26.59 18.09 -10.04
C GLU A 17 -26.78 19.49 -10.61
N LEU A 18 -26.41 19.68 -11.86
CA LEU A 18 -26.79 20.84 -12.67
C LEU A 18 -28.33 21.09 -12.76
N GLY A 19 -29.11 20.37 -11.92
CA GLY A 19 -30.58 20.43 -11.91
C GLY A 19 -31.21 21.72 -11.41
N GLU A 20 -30.50 22.51 -10.61
CA GLU A 20 -31.02 23.75 -10.01
C GLU A 20 -30.20 25.01 -10.35
N LEU A 21 -29.35 24.97 -11.38
CA LEU A 21 -28.76 26.20 -11.88
C LEU A 21 -29.87 27.13 -12.35
N HIS A 22 -30.14 28.19 -11.62
CA HIS A 22 -31.01 29.29 -12.04
C HIS A 22 -30.54 29.81 -13.39
N ILE A 23 -31.27 29.49 -14.46
CA ILE A 23 -30.91 29.91 -15.82
C ILE A 23 -31.02 31.46 -15.85
N PRO A 24 -29.94 32.19 -16.14
CA PRO A 24 -29.97 33.64 -16.20
C PRO A 24 -31.03 34.10 -17.22
N ARG A 25 -31.82 35.11 -16.88
CA ARG A 25 -32.85 35.68 -17.76
C ARG A 25 -32.32 36.01 -19.15
N SER A 26 -31.08 36.52 -19.23
CA SER A 26 -30.41 36.79 -20.50
C SER A 26 -30.24 35.57 -21.41
N VAL A 27 -30.06 34.39 -20.82
CA VAL A 27 -29.97 33.12 -21.58
C VAL A 27 -31.35 32.69 -22.04
N GLN A 28 -32.38 32.80 -21.17
CA GLN A 28 -33.76 32.50 -21.52
C GLN A 28 -34.22 33.42 -22.68
N ASP A 29 -33.97 34.70 -22.60
CA ASP A 29 -34.32 35.69 -23.63
C ASP A 29 -33.60 35.38 -24.96
N ALA A 30 -32.31 35.07 -24.92
CA ALA A 30 -31.54 34.70 -26.11
C ALA A 30 -32.04 33.38 -26.75
N VAL A 31 -32.47 32.40 -25.95
CA VAL A 31 -33.07 31.15 -26.45
C VAL A 31 -34.42 31.46 -27.07
N ARG A 32 -35.27 32.23 -26.39
CA ARG A 32 -36.60 32.64 -26.92
C ARG A 32 -36.46 33.35 -28.27
N GLN A 33 -35.57 34.35 -28.37
CA GLN A 33 -35.34 35.09 -29.61
C GLN A 33 -34.97 34.14 -30.78
N ARG A 34 -34.18 33.07 -30.53
CA ARG A 34 -33.83 32.11 -31.56
C ARG A 34 -34.96 31.15 -31.89
N THR A 35 -35.77 30.80 -30.91
CA THR A 35 -36.91 29.87 -31.10
C THR A 35 -38.15 30.57 -31.74
N ASP A 36 -38.30 31.88 -31.60
CA ASP A 36 -39.42 32.67 -32.18
C ASP A 36 -39.38 32.65 -33.71
N HIS A 37 -38.22 32.46 -34.32
CA HIS A 37 -38.07 32.40 -35.79
C HIS A 37 -38.27 30.99 -36.36
N LEU A 38 -38.45 29.97 -35.51
CA LEU A 38 -38.69 28.62 -35.95
C LEU A 38 -40.13 28.35 -36.39
N SER A 39 -40.30 27.50 -37.37
CA SER A 39 -41.62 26.94 -37.72
C SER A 39 -42.21 26.21 -36.52
N GLU A 40 -43.53 26.13 -36.46
CA GLU A 40 -44.25 25.42 -35.39
C GLU A 40 -43.80 23.96 -35.28
N SER A 41 -43.61 23.29 -36.42
CA SER A 41 -43.11 21.90 -36.49
C SER A 41 -41.66 21.81 -35.97
N ALA A 42 -40.79 22.72 -36.34
CA ALA A 42 -39.40 22.71 -35.82
C ALA A 42 -39.35 22.96 -34.31
N ARG A 43 -40.23 23.85 -33.79
CA ARG A 43 -40.32 24.13 -32.36
C ARG A 43 -40.80 22.88 -31.59
N ARG A 44 -41.77 22.11 -32.15
CA ARG A 44 -42.21 20.82 -31.56
C ARG A 44 -41.09 19.80 -31.52
N VAL A 45 -40.33 19.63 -32.63
CA VAL A 45 -39.16 18.74 -32.67
C VAL A 45 -38.10 19.15 -31.67
N LEU A 46 -37.82 20.45 -31.56
CA LEU A 46 -36.87 20.99 -30.59
C LEU A 46 -37.28 20.73 -29.13
N THR A 47 -38.60 20.84 -28.82
CA THR A 47 -39.16 20.54 -27.50
C THR A 47 -38.98 19.05 -27.15
N LEU A 48 -39.31 18.15 -28.07
CA LEU A 48 -39.10 16.71 -27.91
C LEU A 48 -37.63 16.38 -27.70
N ALA A 49 -36.74 16.95 -28.53
CA ALA A 49 -35.30 16.80 -28.40
C ALA A 49 -34.77 17.29 -27.03
N ALA A 50 -35.31 18.43 -26.52
CA ALA A 50 -34.91 18.98 -25.24
C ALA A 50 -35.26 18.07 -24.05
N VAL A 51 -36.39 17.39 -24.13
CA VAL A 51 -36.83 16.40 -23.12
C VAL A 51 -36.08 15.08 -23.30
N ALA A 52 -35.83 14.62 -24.55
CA ALA A 52 -35.08 13.40 -24.84
C ALA A 52 -33.67 13.43 -24.26
N GLY A 53 -32.96 14.57 -24.27
CA GLY A 53 -31.66 14.66 -23.66
C GLY A 53 -30.73 15.70 -24.27
N ARG A 54 -29.48 15.72 -23.81
CA ARG A 54 -28.44 16.56 -24.43
C ARG A 54 -28.06 16.03 -25.81
N ARG A 55 -28.00 14.72 -25.93
CA ARG A 55 -27.83 13.96 -27.18
C ARG A 55 -29.10 13.20 -27.43
N PHE A 56 -29.48 13.07 -28.67
CA PHE A 56 -30.70 12.38 -29.06
C PHE A 56 -30.56 11.77 -30.47
N ASP A 57 -31.25 10.67 -30.68
CA ASP A 57 -31.19 9.92 -31.92
C ASP A 57 -32.23 10.42 -32.93
N PHE A 58 -31.84 10.44 -34.20
CA PHE A 58 -32.74 10.79 -35.31
C PHE A 58 -33.94 9.83 -35.37
N ALA A 59 -33.71 8.52 -35.25
CA ALA A 59 -34.72 7.50 -35.29
C ALA A 59 -35.77 7.69 -34.17
N LEU A 60 -35.33 8.04 -32.96
CA LEU A 60 -36.26 8.32 -31.84
C LEU A 60 -37.18 9.51 -32.14
N LEU A 61 -36.61 10.61 -32.63
CA LEU A 61 -37.39 11.79 -33.01
C LEU A 61 -38.37 11.49 -34.16
N GLN A 62 -37.94 10.72 -35.16
CA GLN A 62 -38.76 10.32 -36.29
C GLN A 62 -40.03 9.56 -35.82
N GLN A 63 -39.83 8.59 -34.93
CA GLN A 63 -40.96 7.81 -34.40
C GLN A 63 -41.85 8.66 -33.51
N LEU A 64 -41.31 9.55 -32.66
CA LEU A 64 -42.11 10.41 -31.78
C LEU A 64 -42.91 11.49 -32.52
N THR A 65 -42.40 11.97 -33.67
CA THR A 65 -43.05 13.04 -34.46
C THR A 65 -43.96 12.50 -35.55
N HIS A 66 -43.80 11.20 -35.89
CA HIS A 66 -44.46 10.57 -37.04
C HIS A 66 -44.19 11.29 -38.38
N HIS A 67 -43.08 12.00 -38.49
CA HIS A 67 -42.63 12.62 -39.74
C HIS A 67 -41.89 11.61 -40.61
N ASP A 68 -42.05 11.74 -41.97
CA ASP A 68 -41.16 11.04 -42.87
C ASP A 68 -39.73 11.61 -42.74
N GLU A 69 -38.76 10.83 -43.21
CA GLU A 69 -37.36 11.14 -43.09
C GLU A 69 -37.02 12.51 -43.73
N GLN A 70 -37.56 12.77 -44.95
CA GLN A 70 -37.24 14.01 -45.68
C GLN A 70 -37.77 15.23 -44.95
N HIS A 71 -38.97 15.17 -44.38
CA HIS A 71 -39.55 16.27 -43.65
C HIS A 71 -38.80 16.52 -42.35
N LEU A 72 -38.44 15.46 -41.60
CA LEU A 72 -37.65 15.61 -40.37
C LEU A 72 -36.27 16.21 -40.66
N LEU A 73 -35.59 15.79 -41.75
CA LEU A 73 -34.30 16.36 -42.16
C LEU A 73 -34.41 17.87 -42.46
N VAL A 74 -35.52 18.33 -43.07
CA VAL A 74 -35.75 19.77 -43.26
C VAL A 74 -35.82 20.52 -41.92
N LEU A 75 -36.60 19.97 -40.97
CA LEU A 75 -36.73 20.55 -39.62
C LEU A 75 -35.42 20.53 -38.85
N MET A 76 -34.62 19.47 -38.95
CA MET A 76 -33.29 19.42 -38.33
C MET A 76 -32.33 20.45 -38.93
N LYS A 77 -32.36 20.66 -40.24
CA LYS A 77 -31.57 21.74 -40.87
C LYS A 77 -31.99 23.11 -40.38
N GLU A 78 -33.28 23.36 -40.14
CA GLU A 78 -33.77 24.59 -39.57
C GLU A 78 -33.21 24.81 -38.15
N LEU A 79 -33.20 23.75 -37.31
CA LEU A 79 -32.65 23.80 -35.95
C LEU A 79 -31.13 24.02 -35.93
N ILE A 80 -30.41 23.44 -36.89
CA ILE A 80 -28.96 23.61 -37.06
C ILE A 80 -28.66 25.04 -37.52
N ALA A 81 -29.42 25.59 -38.50
CA ALA A 81 -29.28 26.94 -38.98
C ALA A 81 -29.53 28.00 -37.88
N ALA A 82 -30.49 27.73 -37.00
CA ALA A 82 -30.76 28.52 -35.80
C ALA A 82 -29.68 28.39 -34.70
N GLN A 83 -28.64 27.55 -34.90
CA GLN A 83 -27.54 27.29 -33.98
C GLN A 83 -27.98 26.72 -32.62
N LEU A 84 -29.10 25.97 -32.57
CA LEU A 84 -29.62 25.34 -31.37
C LEU A 84 -29.09 23.89 -31.23
N VAL A 85 -28.93 23.19 -32.34
CA VAL A 85 -28.52 21.82 -32.44
C VAL A 85 -27.29 21.67 -33.35
N VAL A 86 -26.50 20.63 -33.12
CA VAL A 86 -25.37 20.22 -33.98
C VAL A 86 -25.52 18.75 -34.34
N GLU A 87 -25.12 18.36 -35.52
CA GLU A 87 -25.02 16.98 -35.96
C GLU A 87 -23.67 16.43 -35.46
N GLU A 88 -23.70 15.35 -34.68
CA GLU A 88 -22.50 14.61 -34.22
C GLU A 88 -22.19 13.41 -35.14
N SER A 89 -23.24 12.80 -35.67
CA SER A 89 -23.18 11.74 -36.70
C SER A 89 -24.48 11.71 -37.52
N ALA A 90 -24.56 10.86 -38.52
CA ALA A 90 -25.77 10.68 -39.31
C ALA A 90 -27.00 10.32 -38.47
N GLU A 91 -26.79 9.60 -37.37
CA GLU A 91 -27.85 9.10 -36.50
C GLU A 91 -28.01 9.92 -35.21
N GLN A 92 -27.01 10.74 -34.83
CA GLN A 92 -26.99 11.42 -33.52
C GLN A 92 -26.83 12.92 -33.66
N PHE A 93 -27.64 13.63 -32.89
CA PHE A 93 -27.64 15.07 -32.74
C PHE A 93 -27.48 15.48 -31.29
N ALA A 94 -26.96 16.68 -31.06
CA ALA A 94 -26.80 17.22 -29.72
C ALA A 94 -27.19 18.69 -29.64
N PHE A 95 -27.63 19.13 -28.46
CA PHE A 95 -27.74 20.56 -28.18
C PHE A 95 -26.38 21.22 -28.16
N ARG A 96 -26.23 22.33 -28.90
CA ARG A 96 -24.98 23.10 -28.94
C ARG A 96 -24.53 23.59 -27.57
N HIS A 97 -25.49 23.96 -26.72
CA HIS A 97 -25.25 24.39 -25.35
C HIS A 97 -26.27 23.73 -24.39
N ALA A 98 -25.78 23.22 -23.27
CA ALA A 98 -26.62 22.57 -22.25
C ALA A 98 -27.69 23.53 -21.69
N LEU A 99 -27.38 24.79 -21.51
CA LEU A 99 -28.31 25.82 -21.03
C LEU A 99 -29.47 26.06 -21.99
N THR A 100 -29.25 25.92 -23.30
CA THR A 100 -30.35 26.00 -24.30
C THR A 100 -31.38 24.92 -24.08
N ARG A 101 -30.94 23.67 -23.89
CA ARG A 101 -31.83 22.56 -23.59
C ARG A 101 -32.61 22.79 -22.29
N GLN A 102 -31.93 23.23 -21.24
CA GLN A 102 -32.55 23.49 -19.94
C GLN A 102 -33.63 24.60 -20.03
N ALA A 103 -33.33 25.68 -20.76
CA ALA A 103 -34.28 26.79 -20.96
C ALA A 103 -35.59 26.30 -21.66
N ILE A 104 -35.44 25.50 -22.70
CA ILE A 104 -36.59 24.93 -23.43
C ILE A 104 -37.39 23.99 -22.52
N SER A 105 -36.75 23.13 -21.75
CA SER A 105 -37.43 22.19 -20.83
C SER A 105 -38.09 22.93 -19.66
N ALA A 106 -37.53 24.07 -19.20
CA ALA A 106 -38.10 24.85 -18.11
C ALA A 106 -39.37 25.60 -18.51
N ASP A 107 -39.57 25.92 -19.79
CA ASP A 107 -40.81 26.57 -20.30
C ASP A 107 -42.02 25.62 -20.35
N LEU A 108 -41.81 24.30 -20.20
CA LEU A 108 -42.88 23.31 -20.24
C LEU A 108 -43.66 23.25 -18.93
N LEU A 109 -44.97 23.15 -19.03
CA LEU A 109 -45.83 22.85 -17.88
C LEU A 109 -45.55 21.43 -17.32
N GLY A 110 -45.63 21.26 -16.02
CA GLY A 110 -45.29 19.98 -15.36
C GLY A 110 -46.06 18.77 -15.92
N ARG A 111 -47.33 18.93 -16.30
CA ARG A 111 -48.13 17.85 -16.94
C ARG A 111 -47.62 17.54 -18.35
N GLU A 112 -47.30 18.55 -19.10
CA GLU A 112 -46.76 18.43 -20.47
C GLU A 112 -45.38 17.69 -20.43
N ARG A 113 -44.49 18.12 -19.57
CA ARG A 113 -43.20 17.49 -19.40
C ARG A 113 -43.31 16.01 -19.01
N LYS A 114 -44.20 15.66 -18.05
CA LYS A 114 -44.47 14.27 -17.69
C LYS A 114 -45.00 13.44 -18.85
N ALA A 115 -45.91 14.00 -19.66
CA ALA A 115 -46.44 13.29 -20.84
C ALA A 115 -45.36 13.05 -21.89
N LEU A 116 -44.50 14.02 -22.14
CA LEU A 116 -43.35 13.89 -23.07
C LEU A 116 -42.35 12.83 -22.59
N HIS A 117 -41.94 12.88 -21.32
CA HIS A 117 -41.10 11.84 -20.75
C HIS A 117 -41.71 10.44 -20.88
N ARG A 118 -43.02 10.30 -20.64
CA ARG A 118 -43.75 9.04 -20.81
C ARG A 118 -43.65 8.53 -22.24
N SER A 119 -43.99 9.40 -23.19
CA SER A 119 -43.96 9.08 -24.62
C SER A 119 -42.56 8.67 -25.10
N ILE A 120 -41.53 9.39 -24.63
CA ILE A 120 -40.13 9.06 -24.94
C ILE A 120 -39.76 7.70 -24.37
N GLY A 121 -40.03 7.44 -23.10
CA GLY A 121 -39.74 6.14 -22.46
C GLY A 121 -40.41 4.97 -23.17
N ASP A 122 -41.72 5.09 -23.44
CA ASP A 122 -42.49 4.05 -24.13
C ASP A 122 -41.95 3.82 -25.57
N MET A 123 -41.56 4.88 -26.28
CA MET A 123 -40.94 4.77 -27.61
C MET A 123 -39.56 4.13 -27.56
N MET A 124 -38.70 4.48 -26.58
CA MET A 124 -37.39 3.87 -26.40
C MET A 124 -37.49 2.36 -26.11
N GLU A 125 -38.43 1.93 -25.25
CA GLU A 125 -38.70 0.51 -25.03
C GLU A 125 -39.00 -0.24 -26.34
N HIS A 126 -39.82 0.37 -27.20
CA HIS A 126 -40.20 -0.24 -28.47
C HIS A 126 -39.06 -0.23 -29.48
N LEU A 127 -38.38 0.90 -29.63
CA LEU A 127 -37.34 1.11 -30.64
C LEU A 127 -36.10 0.27 -30.35
N TYR A 128 -35.71 0.20 -29.07
CA TYR A 128 -34.46 -0.44 -28.65
C TYR A 128 -34.66 -1.83 -28.02
N THR A 129 -35.72 -2.53 -28.34
CA THR A 129 -36.03 -3.84 -27.76
C THR A 129 -34.85 -4.82 -27.80
N SER A 130 -34.07 -4.85 -28.88
CA SER A 130 -32.89 -5.71 -29.02
C SER A 130 -31.64 -5.21 -28.33
N THR A 131 -31.58 -3.94 -27.96
CA THR A 131 -30.44 -3.27 -27.32
C THR A 131 -30.82 -2.57 -26.02
N LEU A 132 -31.92 -3.02 -25.38
CA LEU A 132 -32.54 -2.40 -24.22
C LEU A 132 -31.56 -2.14 -23.09
N ASP A 133 -30.63 -3.08 -22.88
CA ASP A 133 -29.62 -2.98 -21.83
C ASP A 133 -28.70 -1.76 -22.00
N ALA A 134 -28.48 -1.29 -23.22
CA ALA A 134 -27.68 -0.07 -23.44
C ALA A 134 -28.42 1.20 -22.96
N HIS A 135 -29.74 1.18 -22.89
CA HIS A 135 -30.60 2.34 -22.61
C HIS A 135 -31.27 2.32 -21.22
N LEU A 136 -30.90 1.38 -20.33
CA LEU A 136 -31.55 1.22 -19.02
C LEU A 136 -31.54 2.50 -18.18
N ALA A 137 -30.44 3.25 -18.17
CA ALA A 137 -30.30 4.47 -17.38
C ALA A 137 -31.21 5.60 -17.90
N ASP A 138 -31.36 5.70 -19.21
CA ASP A 138 -32.23 6.69 -19.86
C ASP A 138 -33.71 6.32 -19.66
N LEU A 139 -34.05 5.05 -19.80
CA LEU A 139 -35.41 4.53 -19.49
C LEU A 139 -35.78 4.79 -18.03
N ALA A 140 -34.91 4.48 -17.10
CA ALA A 140 -35.10 4.76 -15.68
C ALA A 140 -35.39 6.26 -15.44
N TYR A 141 -34.59 7.13 -16.09
CA TYR A 141 -34.77 8.59 -16.01
C TYR A 141 -36.11 9.02 -16.58
N HIS A 142 -36.45 8.62 -17.82
CA HIS A 142 -37.68 9.06 -18.46
C HIS A 142 -38.92 8.57 -17.74
N PHE A 143 -38.95 7.32 -17.28
CA PHE A 143 -40.11 6.82 -16.52
C PHE A 143 -40.24 7.45 -15.13
N PHE A 144 -39.11 7.78 -14.48
CA PHE A 144 -39.11 8.49 -13.21
C PHE A 144 -39.69 9.91 -13.37
N GLU A 145 -39.23 10.68 -14.34
CA GLU A 145 -39.74 12.03 -14.64
C GLU A 145 -41.19 12.01 -15.12
N ALA A 146 -41.61 10.94 -15.76
CA ALA A 146 -43.00 10.73 -16.16
C ALA A 146 -43.96 10.42 -14.98
N GLY A 147 -43.40 10.02 -13.82
CA GLY A 147 -44.19 9.46 -12.71
C GLY A 147 -44.75 8.06 -12.99
N ALA A 148 -44.10 7.32 -13.90
CA ALA A 148 -44.44 5.92 -14.21
C ALA A 148 -43.65 4.98 -13.26
N TRP A 149 -44.05 5.01 -11.99
CA TRP A 149 -43.24 4.50 -10.87
C TRP A 149 -42.93 3.01 -10.97
N GLU A 150 -43.80 2.14 -11.48
CA GLU A 150 -43.52 0.73 -11.69
C GLU A 150 -42.35 0.52 -12.65
N LYS A 151 -42.38 1.19 -13.80
CA LYS A 151 -41.27 1.12 -14.78
C LYS A 151 -40.02 1.80 -14.28
N ALA A 152 -40.13 2.94 -13.57
CA ALA A 152 -39.01 3.63 -12.96
C ALA A 152 -38.29 2.75 -11.93
N LEU A 153 -39.03 1.99 -11.13
CA LEU A 153 -38.49 1.02 -10.17
C LEU A 153 -37.75 -0.11 -10.91
N GLU A 154 -38.39 -0.73 -11.90
CA GLU A 154 -37.77 -1.83 -12.65
C GLU A 154 -36.49 -1.41 -13.38
N TYR A 155 -36.58 -0.34 -14.19
CA TYR A 155 -35.39 0.12 -14.96
C TYR A 155 -34.35 0.74 -14.09
N GLY A 156 -34.72 1.43 -12.99
CA GLY A 156 -33.77 1.95 -12.00
C GLY A 156 -32.95 0.86 -11.33
N GLN A 157 -33.59 -0.23 -10.93
CA GLN A 157 -32.91 -1.39 -10.38
C GLN A 157 -31.94 -2.01 -11.40
N ARG A 158 -32.42 -2.36 -12.61
CA ARG A 158 -31.58 -2.95 -13.67
C ARG A 158 -30.42 -2.05 -14.07
N ALA A 159 -30.66 -0.73 -14.19
CA ALA A 159 -29.60 0.23 -14.50
C ALA A 159 -28.55 0.32 -13.38
N GLY A 160 -29.00 0.25 -12.14
CA GLY A 160 -28.11 0.24 -10.97
C GLY A 160 -27.24 -1.02 -10.90
N GLU A 161 -27.84 -2.19 -11.08
CA GLU A 161 -27.13 -3.48 -11.12
C GLU A 161 -26.09 -3.51 -12.27
N LYS A 162 -26.47 -3.02 -13.44
CA LYS A 162 -25.54 -2.89 -14.57
C LYS A 162 -24.38 -1.94 -14.26
N ALA A 163 -24.66 -0.79 -13.64
CA ALA A 163 -23.62 0.17 -13.26
C ALA A 163 -22.62 -0.44 -12.26
N GLN A 164 -23.10 -1.26 -11.31
CA GLN A 164 -22.23 -2.01 -10.41
C GLN A 164 -21.34 -3.01 -11.17
N ALA A 165 -21.92 -3.78 -12.08
CA ALA A 165 -21.15 -4.73 -12.90
C ALA A 165 -20.08 -4.04 -13.75
N MET A 166 -20.28 -2.76 -14.08
CA MET A 166 -19.30 -1.92 -14.80
C MET A 166 -18.37 -1.11 -13.89
N TYR A 167 -18.34 -1.39 -12.58
CA TYR A 167 -17.53 -0.66 -11.58
C TYR A 167 -17.78 0.86 -11.58
N ALA A 168 -19.05 1.28 -11.74
CA ALA A 168 -19.47 2.68 -11.74
C ALA A 168 -20.35 3.02 -10.51
N PRO A 169 -19.78 3.10 -9.29
CA PRO A 169 -20.55 3.18 -8.05
C PRO A 169 -21.44 4.43 -7.96
N HIS A 170 -20.97 5.60 -8.39
CA HIS A 170 -21.79 6.81 -8.41
C HIS A 170 -23.01 6.68 -9.32
N ALA A 171 -22.86 6.05 -10.49
CA ALA A 171 -23.98 5.78 -11.38
C ALA A 171 -24.95 4.76 -10.77
N ALA A 172 -24.45 3.72 -10.11
CA ALA A 172 -25.24 2.73 -9.40
C ALA A 172 -26.10 3.38 -8.29
N ILE A 173 -25.47 4.20 -7.42
CA ILE A 173 -26.18 4.93 -6.36
C ILE A 173 -27.29 5.79 -6.94
N LYS A 174 -27.03 6.53 -8.01
CA LYS A 174 -28.02 7.40 -8.64
C LYS A 174 -29.23 6.62 -9.15
N GLN A 175 -29.01 5.49 -9.82
CA GLN A 175 -30.11 4.70 -10.38
C GLN A 175 -30.88 3.94 -9.30
N LEU A 176 -30.17 3.36 -8.32
CA LEU A 176 -30.82 2.65 -7.21
C LEU A 176 -31.60 3.60 -6.28
N THR A 177 -31.12 4.83 -6.09
CA THR A 177 -31.89 5.87 -5.38
C THR A 177 -33.20 6.19 -6.10
N ARG A 178 -33.18 6.36 -7.43
CA ARG A 178 -34.42 6.51 -8.21
C ARG A 178 -35.36 5.33 -8.05
N ALA A 179 -34.84 4.10 -8.02
CA ALA A 179 -35.65 2.91 -7.80
C ALA A 179 -36.30 2.93 -6.40
N LEU A 180 -35.57 3.31 -5.35
CA LEU A 180 -36.10 3.42 -4.00
C LEU A 180 -37.19 4.52 -3.90
N ASP A 181 -36.96 5.67 -4.52
CA ASP A 181 -37.92 6.78 -4.56
C ASP A 181 -39.16 6.38 -5.33
N ALA A 182 -39.04 5.65 -6.44
CA ALA A 182 -40.19 5.12 -7.19
C ALA A 182 -40.99 4.14 -6.34
N ALA A 183 -40.38 3.24 -5.60
CA ALA A 183 -41.03 2.34 -4.67
C ALA A 183 -41.81 3.11 -3.57
N HIS A 184 -41.19 4.16 -3.03
CA HIS A 184 -41.81 5.04 -2.03
C HIS A 184 -43.08 5.71 -2.60
N HIS A 185 -43.04 6.22 -3.83
CA HIS A 185 -44.18 6.81 -4.50
C HIS A 185 -45.31 5.80 -4.79
N LEU A 186 -44.96 4.52 -4.93
CA LEU A 186 -45.94 3.42 -5.04
C LEU A 186 -46.59 3.03 -3.70
N GLY A 187 -46.08 3.59 -2.58
CA GLY A 187 -46.51 3.15 -1.24
C GLY A 187 -46.05 1.72 -0.93
N ARG A 188 -44.99 1.23 -1.58
CA ARG A 188 -44.44 -0.13 -1.40
C ARG A 188 -43.09 -0.07 -0.74
N VAL A 189 -42.80 -1.07 0.08
CA VAL A 189 -41.44 -1.29 0.54
C VAL A 189 -40.66 -1.92 -0.61
N ALA A 190 -39.55 -1.27 -1.00
CA ALA A 190 -38.66 -1.82 -2.03
C ALA A 190 -38.07 -3.16 -1.55
N GLY A 191 -37.85 -4.09 -2.47
CA GLY A 191 -37.19 -5.36 -2.14
C GLY A 191 -35.81 -5.16 -1.57
N PRO A 192 -35.33 -6.05 -0.68
CA PRO A 192 -34.05 -5.89 0.04
C PRO A 192 -32.83 -5.78 -0.90
N LYS A 193 -32.90 -6.37 -2.08
CA LYS A 193 -31.83 -6.37 -3.09
C LYS A 193 -31.41 -4.97 -3.54
N ILE A 194 -32.36 -4.01 -3.62
CA ILE A 194 -32.05 -2.65 -4.07
C ILE A 194 -31.21 -1.92 -3.02
N SER A 195 -31.58 -2.02 -1.74
CA SER A 195 -30.80 -1.45 -0.64
C SER A 195 -29.45 -2.16 -0.50
N LEU A 196 -29.38 -3.49 -0.62
CA LEU A 196 -28.12 -4.23 -0.66
C LEU A 196 -27.19 -3.73 -1.76
N ALA A 197 -27.69 -3.60 -2.98
CA ALA A 197 -26.90 -3.13 -4.11
C ALA A 197 -26.41 -1.69 -3.91
N ARG A 198 -27.27 -0.78 -3.38
CA ARG A 198 -26.84 0.59 -3.11
C ARG A 198 -25.85 0.67 -1.96
N GLY A 199 -26.02 -0.11 -0.91
CA GLY A 199 -25.08 -0.25 0.20
C GLY A 199 -23.69 -0.70 -0.28
N GLN A 200 -23.62 -1.67 -1.19
CA GLN A 200 -22.35 -2.11 -1.80
C GLN A 200 -21.66 -0.98 -2.61
N ALA A 201 -22.46 -0.17 -3.33
CA ALA A 201 -21.90 0.96 -4.06
C ALA A 201 -21.36 2.05 -3.11
N TYR A 202 -22.03 2.32 -1.99
CA TYR A 202 -21.52 3.21 -0.93
C TYR A 202 -20.28 2.64 -0.26
N GLU A 203 -20.25 1.34 0.02
CA GLU A 203 -19.07 0.66 0.58
C GLU A 203 -17.85 0.80 -0.35
N THR A 204 -18.06 0.63 -1.67
CA THR A 204 -17.00 0.81 -2.67
C THR A 204 -16.39 2.22 -2.63
N LEU A 205 -17.20 3.24 -2.34
CA LEU A 205 -16.76 4.63 -2.19
C LEU A 205 -16.21 4.95 -0.79
N GLY A 206 -16.33 4.02 0.16
CA GLY A 206 -15.95 4.24 1.54
C GLY A 206 -16.96 5.07 2.35
N GLU A 207 -18.19 5.20 1.88
CA GLU A 207 -19.25 5.94 2.56
C GLU A 207 -19.98 5.03 3.57
N PHE A 208 -19.32 4.83 4.74
CA PHE A 208 -19.70 3.83 5.73
C PHE A 208 -21.14 3.98 6.25
N GLU A 209 -21.54 5.19 6.68
CA GLU A 209 -22.85 5.39 7.33
C GLU A 209 -24.01 5.13 6.34
N GLN A 210 -23.82 5.52 5.09
CA GLN A 210 -24.79 5.28 4.03
C GLN A 210 -24.89 3.78 3.72
N ALA A 211 -23.75 3.10 3.62
CA ALA A 211 -23.70 1.65 3.41
C ALA A 211 -24.38 0.90 4.56
N ARG A 212 -24.06 1.27 5.82
CA ARG A 212 -24.65 0.68 7.02
C ARG A 212 -26.17 0.83 7.02
N SER A 213 -26.67 2.03 6.81
CA SER A 213 -28.09 2.32 6.78
C SER A 213 -28.83 1.49 5.73
N ASP A 214 -28.25 1.33 4.55
CA ASP A 214 -28.83 0.53 3.48
C ASP A 214 -28.80 -0.97 3.80
N TYR A 215 -27.74 -1.49 4.39
CA TYR A 215 -27.66 -2.89 4.79
C TYR A 215 -28.59 -3.25 5.95
N GLU A 216 -28.69 -2.38 6.97
CA GLU A 216 -29.67 -2.54 8.08
C GLU A 216 -31.10 -2.54 7.56
N ARG A 217 -31.43 -1.62 6.65
CA ARG A 217 -32.74 -1.59 5.99
C ARG A 217 -33.00 -2.85 5.17
N ALA A 218 -32.01 -3.33 4.42
CA ALA A 218 -32.13 -4.58 3.66
C ALA A 218 -32.39 -5.77 4.57
N LEU A 219 -31.69 -5.85 5.71
CA LEU A 219 -31.88 -6.90 6.72
C LEU A 219 -33.30 -6.87 7.31
N GLU A 220 -33.77 -5.69 7.71
CA GLU A 220 -35.13 -5.51 8.25
C GLU A 220 -36.20 -5.93 7.25
N VAL A 221 -36.06 -5.47 5.99
CA VAL A 221 -37.01 -5.84 4.93
C VAL A 221 -36.98 -7.34 4.65
N ALA A 222 -35.77 -7.93 4.49
CA ALA A 222 -35.60 -9.36 4.21
C ALA A 222 -36.23 -10.21 5.32
N HIS A 223 -36.04 -9.85 6.57
CA HIS A 223 -36.64 -10.51 7.73
C HIS A 223 -38.17 -10.43 7.69
N SER A 224 -38.71 -9.25 7.39
CA SER A 224 -40.19 -9.01 7.36
C SER A 224 -40.91 -9.81 6.27
N VAL A 225 -40.23 -10.04 5.13
CA VAL A 225 -40.79 -10.78 3.98
C VAL A 225 -40.37 -12.24 3.93
N HIS A 226 -39.58 -12.72 4.91
CA HIS A 226 -39.00 -14.07 4.99
C HIS A 226 -38.13 -14.43 3.78
N ASP A 227 -37.40 -13.44 3.23
CA ASP A 227 -36.38 -13.66 2.20
C ASP A 227 -35.07 -14.02 2.88
N PHE A 228 -34.90 -15.28 3.23
CA PHE A 228 -33.72 -15.79 3.94
C PHE A 228 -32.42 -15.62 3.16
N ALA A 229 -32.47 -15.60 1.83
CA ALA A 229 -31.29 -15.37 1.00
C ALA A 229 -30.80 -13.91 1.14
N ALA A 230 -31.72 -12.94 1.07
CA ALA A 230 -31.40 -11.54 1.27
C ALA A 230 -31.03 -11.23 2.74
N GLU A 231 -31.67 -11.92 3.71
CA GLU A 231 -31.31 -11.82 5.14
C GLU A 231 -29.86 -12.24 5.35
N TRP A 232 -29.46 -13.39 4.82
CA TRP A 232 -28.09 -13.87 4.87
C TRP A 232 -27.11 -12.91 4.20
N GLN A 233 -27.43 -12.41 3.00
CA GLN A 233 -26.59 -11.45 2.29
C GLN A 233 -26.39 -10.16 3.09
N SER A 234 -27.46 -9.66 3.74
CA SER A 234 -27.41 -8.45 4.58
C SER A 234 -26.52 -8.67 5.81
N LEU A 235 -26.62 -9.85 6.46
CA LEU A 235 -25.77 -10.21 7.61
C LEU A 235 -24.28 -10.28 7.21
N ILE A 236 -23.99 -10.89 6.06
CA ILE A 236 -22.61 -10.96 5.53
C ILE A 236 -22.09 -9.56 5.21
N ALA A 237 -22.88 -8.72 4.56
CA ALA A 237 -22.50 -7.36 4.20
C ALA A 237 -22.24 -6.50 5.45
N LEU A 238 -23.12 -6.54 6.44
CA LEU A 238 -22.93 -5.86 7.73
C LEU A 238 -21.67 -6.36 8.44
N GLY A 239 -21.48 -7.67 8.53
CA GLY A 239 -20.27 -8.23 9.15
C GLY A 239 -19.00 -7.77 8.45
N PHE A 240 -18.99 -7.69 7.12
CA PHE A 240 -17.85 -7.19 6.35
C PHE A 240 -17.61 -5.69 6.55
N LEU A 241 -18.69 -4.90 6.55
CA LEU A 241 -18.62 -3.45 6.76
C LEU A 241 -18.04 -3.09 8.14
N TRP A 242 -18.41 -3.86 9.19
CA TRP A 242 -17.88 -3.69 10.53
C TRP A 242 -16.45 -4.22 10.73
N ALA A 243 -15.96 -5.11 9.85
CA ALA A 243 -14.62 -5.70 9.96
C ALA A 243 -13.48 -4.65 9.96
N GLY A 244 -13.72 -3.47 9.39
CA GLY A 244 -12.78 -2.36 9.44
C GLY A 244 -12.89 -1.46 10.67
N ARG A 245 -13.85 -1.70 11.59
CA ARG A 245 -14.22 -0.77 12.65
C ARG A 245 -14.42 -1.41 14.03
N ASP A 246 -15.07 -2.57 14.09
CA ASP A 246 -15.42 -3.27 15.33
C ASP A 246 -15.55 -4.78 15.11
N TYR A 247 -14.58 -5.53 15.59
CA TYR A 247 -14.57 -6.99 15.46
C TYR A 247 -15.62 -7.71 16.31
N SER A 248 -16.16 -7.10 17.36
CA SER A 248 -17.25 -7.68 18.15
C SER A 248 -18.54 -7.70 17.34
N GLN A 249 -18.85 -6.57 16.68
CA GLN A 249 -19.98 -6.49 15.77
C GLN A 249 -19.83 -7.44 14.57
N THR A 250 -18.63 -7.47 14.00
CA THR A 250 -18.28 -8.39 12.90
C THR A 250 -18.57 -9.84 13.27
N GLY A 251 -18.09 -10.29 14.44
CA GLY A 251 -18.31 -11.65 14.91
C GLY A 251 -19.79 -11.98 15.11
N THR A 252 -20.54 -11.03 15.67
CA THR A 252 -21.99 -11.19 15.89
C THR A 252 -22.74 -11.41 14.57
N TYR A 253 -22.49 -10.60 13.55
CA TYR A 253 -23.15 -10.75 12.25
C TYR A 253 -22.73 -12.03 11.53
N TYR A 254 -21.46 -12.40 11.56
CA TYR A 254 -20.99 -13.61 10.91
C TYR A 254 -21.48 -14.90 11.59
N GLN A 255 -21.61 -14.90 12.91
CA GLN A 255 -22.22 -16.02 13.65
C GLN A 255 -23.71 -16.19 13.28
N GLN A 256 -24.47 -15.09 13.24
CA GLN A 256 -25.88 -15.12 12.79
C GLN A 256 -26.00 -15.61 11.34
N ALA A 257 -25.11 -15.17 10.46
CA ALA A 257 -25.08 -15.61 9.07
C ALA A 257 -24.79 -17.13 8.97
N LEU A 258 -23.84 -17.66 9.75
CA LEU A 258 -23.52 -19.08 9.75
C LEU A 258 -24.67 -19.94 10.31
N GLU A 259 -25.33 -19.48 11.37
CA GLU A 259 -26.52 -20.17 11.92
C GLU A 259 -27.66 -20.22 10.90
N LEU A 260 -27.89 -19.12 10.18
CA LEU A 260 -28.88 -19.06 9.10
C LEU A 260 -28.48 -20.00 7.95
N ALA A 261 -27.23 -19.98 7.52
CA ALA A 261 -26.71 -20.84 6.46
C ALA A 261 -26.87 -22.34 6.79
N ARG A 262 -26.61 -22.74 8.03
CA ARG A 262 -26.84 -24.13 8.50
C ARG A 262 -28.31 -24.53 8.44
N ARG A 263 -29.22 -23.62 8.76
CA ARG A 263 -30.67 -23.88 8.67
C ARG A 263 -31.15 -23.99 7.23
N LEU A 264 -30.56 -23.20 6.32
CA LEU A 264 -30.89 -23.23 4.90
C LEU A 264 -30.44 -24.52 4.22
N GLY A 265 -29.32 -25.11 4.68
CA GLY A 265 -28.77 -26.35 4.13
C GLY A 265 -28.17 -26.21 2.72
N ASP A 266 -27.99 -24.99 2.22
CA ASP A 266 -27.33 -24.73 0.94
C ASP A 266 -25.81 -24.74 1.10
N PRO A 267 -25.08 -25.62 0.39
CA PRO A 267 -23.64 -25.77 0.55
C PRO A 267 -22.84 -24.51 0.24
N LEU A 268 -23.26 -23.70 -0.74
CA LEU A 268 -22.57 -22.48 -1.13
C LEU A 268 -22.72 -21.40 -0.07
N THR A 269 -23.94 -21.18 0.42
CA THR A 269 -24.23 -20.25 1.51
C THR A 269 -23.44 -20.63 2.77
N LEU A 270 -23.36 -21.93 3.07
CA LEU A 270 -22.57 -22.45 4.19
C LEU A 270 -21.07 -22.16 3.99
N ALA A 271 -20.51 -22.44 2.82
CA ALA A 271 -19.11 -22.24 2.51
C ALA A 271 -18.70 -20.76 2.62
N HIS A 272 -19.53 -19.83 2.09
CA HIS A 272 -19.31 -18.40 2.24
C HIS A 272 -19.33 -17.97 3.71
N SER A 273 -20.27 -18.46 4.51
CA SER A 273 -20.36 -18.15 5.94
C SER A 273 -19.13 -18.66 6.72
N LEU A 274 -18.66 -19.87 6.41
CA LEU A 274 -17.44 -20.45 6.99
C LEU A 274 -16.21 -19.60 6.67
N ASN A 275 -16.08 -19.13 5.43
CA ASN A 275 -14.98 -18.25 5.04
C ASN A 275 -14.99 -16.94 5.81
N ARG A 276 -16.15 -16.31 5.99
CA ARG A 276 -16.27 -15.05 6.75
C ARG A 276 -15.91 -15.24 8.22
N LEU A 277 -16.45 -16.30 8.84
CA LEU A 277 -16.15 -16.61 10.23
C LEU A 277 -14.69 -17.02 10.43
N GLY A 278 -14.12 -17.78 9.49
CA GLY A 278 -12.69 -18.14 9.50
C GLY A 278 -11.79 -16.91 9.48
N ASN A 279 -12.08 -15.94 8.61
CA ASN A 279 -11.33 -14.68 8.55
C ASN A 279 -11.45 -13.86 9.86
N TRP A 280 -12.63 -13.86 10.48
CA TRP A 280 -12.81 -13.22 11.79
C TRP A 280 -11.99 -13.90 12.88
N HIS A 281 -12.00 -15.25 12.95
CA HIS A 281 -11.16 -16.00 13.89
C HIS A 281 -9.68 -15.72 13.70
N LEU A 282 -9.24 -15.54 12.47
CA LEU A 282 -7.86 -15.17 12.18
C LEU A 282 -7.47 -13.82 12.81
N ASN A 283 -8.34 -12.82 12.71
CA ASN A 283 -8.11 -11.49 13.27
C ASN A 283 -8.16 -11.42 14.80
N ILE A 284 -8.86 -12.35 15.46
CA ILE A 284 -8.81 -12.55 16.91
C ILE A 284 -7.75 -13.57 17.34
N GLU A 285 -6.83 -13.91 16.41
CA GLU A 285 -5.70 -14.83 16.60
C GLU A 285 -6.04 -16.27 17.02
N GLN A 286 -7.06 -16.82 16.41
CA GLN A 286 -7.42 -18.23 16.47
C GLN A 286 -7.12 -18.92 15.13
N PRO A 287 -5.84 -19.11 14.76
CA PRO A 287 -5.46 -19.54 13.41
C PRO A 287 -5.86 -20.99 13.12
N ARG A 288 -5.99 -21.84 14.12
CA ARG A 288 -6.40 -23.25 13.91
C ARG A 288 -7.87 -23.34 13.51
N GLU A 289 -8.72 -22.57 14.19
CA GLU A 289 -10.13 -22.43 13.90
C GLU A 289 -10.32 -21.81 12.52
N ALA A 290 -9.57 -20.74 12.21
CA ALA A 290 -9.60 -20.09 10.91
C ALA A 290 -9.26 -21.03 9.76
N LEU A 291 -8.15 -21.79 9.87
CA LEU A 291 -7.75 -22.77 8.86
C LEU A 291 -8.79 -23.88 8.69
N GLY A 292 -9.39 -24.36 9.79
CA GLY A 292 -10.47 -25.36 9.74
C GLY A 292 -11.67 -24.87 8.95
N TYR A 293 -12.16 -23.67 9.24
CA TYR A 293 -13.28 -23.08 8.51
C TYR A 293 -12.99 -22.86 7.02
N HIS A 294 -11.81 -22.33 6.67
CA HIS A 294 -11.43 -22.12 5.28
C HIS A 294 -11.24 -23.45 4.52
N GLN A 295 -10.69 -24.47 5.15
CA GLN A 295 -10.50 -25.78 4.52
C GLN A 295 -11.85 -26.48 4.26
N GLU A 296 -12.79 -26.37 5.20
CA GLU A 296 -14.16 -26.87 5.03
C GLU A 296 -14.86 -26.12 3.88
N ALA A 297 -14.74 -24.79 3.85
CA ALA A 297 -15.30 -23.97 2.77
C ALA A 297 -14.71 -24.32 1.40
N LEU A 298 -13.38 -24.51 1.31
CA LEU A 298 -12.71 -24.92 0.07
C LEU A 298 -13.27 -26.22 -0.45
N THR A 299 -13.46 -27.20 0.43
CA THR A 299 -14.02 -28.50 0.07
C THR A 299 -15.44 -28.38 -0.50
N LEU A 300 -16.28 -27.56 0.13
CA LEU A 300 -17.65 -27.34 -0.34
C LEU A 300 -17.70 -26.63 -1.70
N PHE A 301 -16.88 -25.59 -1.91
CA PHE A 301 -16.79 -24.89 -3.20
C PHE A 301 -16.26 -25.80 -4.32
N GLN A 302 -15.25 -26.64 -4.03
CA GLN A 302 -14.73 -27.61 -4.99
C GLN A 302 -15.79 -28.65 -5.38
N GLN A 303 -16.55 -29.17 -4.41
CA GLN A 303 -17.64 -30.12 -4.67
C GLN A 303 -18.77 -29.49 -5.48
N ALA A 304 -19.04 -28.20 -5.27
CA ALA A 304 -20.05 -27.44 -6.00
C ALA A 304 -19.55 -26.93 -7.37
N HIS A 305 -18.28 -27.14 -7.70
CA HIS A 305 -17.62 -26.57 -8.89
C HIS A 305 -17.75 -25.03 -8.98
N ASP A 306 -17.76 -24.35 -7.83
CA ASP A 306 -17.84 -22.90 -7.73
C ASP A 306 -16.42 -22.29 -7.77
N THR A 307 -15.95 -21.99 -8.97
CA THR A 307 -14.61 -21.41 -9.20
C THR A 307 -14.42 -20.06 -8.48
N PRO A 308 -15.38 -19.12 -8.46
CA PRO A 308 -15.27 -17.90 -7.66
C PRO A 308 -15.06 -18.16 -6.17
N GLY A 309 -15.82 -19.08 -5.59
CA GLY A 309 -15.68 -19.46 -4.18
C GLY A 309 -14.32 -20.11 -3.88
N VAL A 310 -13.81 -20.94 -4.78
CA VAL A 310 -12.45 -21.50 -4.68
C VAL A 310 -11.40 -20.40 -4.70
N ALA A 311 -11.51 -19.41 -5.62
CA ALA A 311 -10.57 -18.30 -5.72
C ALA A 311 -10.53 -17.46 -4.44
N GLN A 312 -11.69 -17.08 -3.92
CA GLN A 312 -11.81 -16.32 -2.67
C GLN A 312 -11.26 -17.12 -1.48
N THR A 313 -11.51 -18.43 -1.42
CA THR A 313 -11.01 -19.28 -0.33
C THR A 313 -9.50 -19.45 -0.40
N CYS A 314 -8.91 -19.54 -1.58
CA CYS A 314 -7.46 -19.52 -1.75
C CYS A 314 -6.85 -18.19 -1.25
N ASP A 315 -7.47 -17.05 -1.53
CA ASP A 315 -7.04 -15.75 -1.01
C ASP A 315 -7.05 -15.73 0.52
N LEU A 316 -8.13 -16.21 1.16
CA LEU A 316 -8.27 -16.29 2.61
C LEU A 316 -7.28 -17.26 3.26
N LEU A 317 -7.02 -18.43 2.66
CA LEU A 317 -5.98 -19.36 3.10
C LEU A 317 -4.59 -18.75 2.97
N GLY A 318 -4.36 -17.95 1.93
CA GLY A 318 -3.13 -17.18 1.77
C GLY A 318 -2.94 -16.17 2.90
N MET A 319 -3.99 -15.45 3.28
CA MET A 319 -3.97 -14.52 4.42
C MET A 319 -3.75 -15.26 5.75
N ALA A 320 -4.45 -16.37 5.95
CA ALA A 320 -4.29 -17.20 7.16
C ALA A 320 -2.85 -17.69 7.31
N SER A 321 -2.22 -18.11 6.20
CA SER A 321 -0.82 -18.53 6.17
C SER A 321 0.14 -17.38 6.49
N LEU A 322 -0.08 -16.18 5.91
CA LEU A 322 0.72 -14.97 6.20
C LEU A 322 0.66 -14.62 7.69
N LEU A 323 -0.54 -14.53 8.26
CA LEU A 323 -0.73 -14.16 9.66
C LEU A 323 -0.26 -15.28 10.62
N GLY A 324 -0.33 -16.55 10.19
CA GLY A 324 0.24 -17.72 10.86
C GLY A 324 1.77 -17.82 10.73
N GLY A 325 2.42 -16.94 9.99
CA GLY A 325 3.88 -16.94 9.81
C GLY A 325 4.41 -17.92 8.75
N ASP A 326 3.54 -18.55 7.96
CA ASP A 326 3.90 -19.42 6.84
C ASP A 326 3.76 -18.68 5.49
N LEU A 327 4.76 -17.82 5.18
CA LEU A 327 4.75 -17.01 3.97
C LEU A 327 4.94 -17.86 2.70
N VAL A 328 5.59 -19.01 2.82
CA VAL A 328 5.86 -19.88 1.67
C VAL A 328 4.55 -20.52 1.21
N GLN A 329 3.77 -21.09 2.13
CA GLN A 329 2.46 -21.65 1.82
C GLN A 329 1.46 -20.55 1.41
N GLY A 330 1.54 -19.39 2.06
CA GLY A 330 0.74 -18.23 1.69
C GLY A 330 0.95 -17.83 0.23
N ALA A 331 2.19 -17.81 -0.27
CA ALA A 331 2.49 -17.51 -1.65
C ALA A 331 1.85 -18.51 -2.64
N VAL A 332 1.84 -19.80 -2.30
CA VAL A 332 1.18 -20.82 -3.14
C VAL A 332 -0.31 -20.54 -3.27
N TYR A 333 -0.99 -20.27 -2.17
CA TYR A 333 -2.42 -19.96 -2.19
C TYR A 333 -2.73 -18.66 -2.94
N TYR A 334 -1.95 -17.58 -2.72
CA TYR A 334 -2.16 -16.31 -3.44
C TYR A 334 -1.88 -16.42 -4.93
N GLN A 335 -0.89 -17.21 -5.35
CA GLN A 335 -0.64 -17.46 -6.78
C GLN A 335 -1.82 -18.19 -7.42
N GLN A 336 -2.42 -19.16 -6.72
CA GLN A 336 -3.64 -19.83 -7.18
C GLN A 336 -4.82 -18.84 -7.26
N ALA A 337 -5.03 -18.03 -6.23
CA ALA A 337 -6.09 -17.02 -6.21
C ALA A 337 -5.94 -16.02 -7.36
N VAL A 338 -4.74 -15.48 -7.59
CA VAL A 338 -4.44 -14.55 -8.68
C VAL A 338 -4.74 -15.17 -10.05
N ALA A 339 -4.33 -16.43 -10.28
CA ALA A 339 -4.60 -17.12 -11.53
C ALA A 339 -6.12 -17.30 -11.76
N LEU A 340 -6.86 -17.70 -10.74
CA LEU A 340 -8.31 -17.89 -10.82
C LEU A 340 -9.05 -16.55 -11.00
N PHE A 341 -8.68 -15.49 -10.29
CA PHE A 341 -9.29 -14.16 -10.47
C PHE A 341 -9.00 -13.57 -11.87
N GLN A 342 -7.83 -13.84 -12.45
CA GLN A 342 -7.54 -13.48 -13.84
C GLN A 342 -8.44 -14.24 -14.82
N GLU A 343 -8.62 -15.55 -14.65
CA GLU A 343 -9.50 -16.38 -15.46
C GLU A 343 -10.98 -15.93 -15.39
N LEU A 344 -11.40 -15.50 -14.19
CA LEU A 344 -12.75 -15.01 -13.92
C LEU A 344 -13.01 -13.54 -14.33
N ASP A 345 -11.99 -12.81 -14.74
CA ASP A 345 -12.00 -11.34 -14.92
C ASP A 345 -12.48 -10.59 -13.66
N ASP A 346 -12.25 -11.17 -12.48
CA ASP A 346 -12.55 -10.52 -11.20
C ASP A 346 -11.42 -9.55 -10.83
N ARG A 347 -11.56 -8.32 -11.28
CA ARG A 347 -10.58 -7.25 -11.07
C ARG A 347 -10.42 -6.84 -9.60
N GLN A 348 -11.49 -6.99 -8.79
CA GLN A 348 -11.46 -6.67 -7.38
C GLN A 348 -10.65 -7.72 -6.60
N GLY A 349 -10.95 -8.99 -6.77
CA GLY A 349 -10.20 -10.10 -6.16
C GLY A 349 -8.74 -10.10 -6.60
N LEU A 350 -8.49 -9.84 -7.90
CA LEU A 350 -7.14 -9.71 -8.44
C LEU A 350 -6.33 -8.61 -7.75
N ALA A 351 -6.89 -7.40 -7.60
CA ALA A 351 -6.19 -6.28 -6.95
C ALA A 351 -5.85 -6.60 -5.49
N SER A 352 -6.78 -7.17 -4.73
CA SER A 352 -6.58 -7.56 -3.33
C SER A 352 -5.49 -8.63 -3.17
N SER A 353 -5.58 -9.71 -3.95
CA SER A 353 -4.62 -10.82 -3.89
C SER A 353 -3.22 -10.40 -4.32
N LEU A 354 -3.08 -9.58 -5.37
CA LEU A 354 -1.78 -9.04 -5.80
C LEU A 354 -1.15 -8.16 -4.72
N ALA A 355 -1.94 -7.30 -4.05
CA ALA A 355 -1.47 -6.45 -2.97
C ALA A 355 -0.86 -7.27 -1.81
N THR A 356 -1.48 -8.40 -1.47
CA THR A 356 -0.98 -9.25 -0.39
C THR A 356 0.15 -10.15 -0.85
N LEU A 357 0.11 -10.69 -2.07
CA LEU A 357 1.21 -11.47 -2.66
C LEU A 357 2.52 -10.66 -2.67
N ALA A 358 2.44 -9.35 -2.95
CA ALA A 358 3.59 -8.45 -2.90
C ALA A 358 4.33 -8.46 -1.54
N LYS A 359 3.62 -8.71 -0.43
CA LYS A 359 4.21 -8.72 0.92
C LYS A 359 4.97 -10.00 1.28
N LEU A 360 4.70 -11.10 0.59
CA LEU A 360 5.24 -12.42 0.98
C LEU A 360 6.73 -12.59 0.70
N GLY A 361 7.34 -11.67 -0.05
CA GLY A 361 8.79 -11.59 -0.26
C GLY A 361 9.59 -11.04 0.95
N GLY A 362 8.95 -10.81 2.08
CA GLY A 362 9.57 -10.34 3.33
C GLY A 362 9.25 -8.87 3.63
N ILE A 363 8.65 -8.65 4.79
CA ILE A 363 8.18 -7.36 5.32
C ILE A 363 8.46 -7.27 6.82
N TYR A 364 8.32 -6.10 7.42
CA TYR A 364 8.58 -5.90 8.86
C TYR A 364 7.80 -6.84 9.79
N GLN A 365 6.51 -7.06 9.55
CA GLN A 365 5.69 -7.92 10.40
C GLN A 365 6.07 -9.42 10.32
N SER A 366 6.85 -9.81 9.32
CA SER A 366 7.29 -11.20 9.09
C SER A 366 8.80 -11.43 9.27
N GLU A 367 9.51 -10.50 9.90
CA GLU A 367 10.97 -10.62 10.16
C GLU A 367 11.37 -11.84 11.00
N THR A 368 10.40 -12.49 11.66
CA THR A 368 10.59 -13.72 12.43
C THR A 368 10.21 -14.98 11.67
N SER A 369 9.92 -14.88 10.37
CA SER A 369 9.44 -15.96 9.49
C SER A 369 10.33 -16.13 8.27
N VAL A 370 10.23 -17.28 7.60
CA VAL A 370 10.91 -17.54 6.32
C VAL A 370 10.12 -16.85 5.19
N PRO A 371 10.70 -15.88 4.45
CA PRO A 371 10.00 -15.25 3.35
C PRO A 371 9.80 -16.21 2.16
N ALA A 372 8.78 -15.97 1.37
CA ALA A 372 8.59 -16.66 0.10
C ALA A 372 9.67 -16.26 -0.92
N SER A 373 9.98 -17.15 -1.86
CA SER A 373 10.96 -16.90 -2.91
C SER A 373 10.38 -16.02 -4.02
N ILE A 374 10.05 -14.78 -3.67
CA ILE A 374 9.54 -13.75 -4.59
C ILE A 374 10.59 -12.63 -4.65
N SER A 375 11.04 -12.29 -5.85
CA SER A 375 12.05 -11.23 -6.02
C SER A 375 11.49 -9.84 -5.71
N PHE A 376 12.36 -8.90 -5.36
CA PHE A 376 11.97 -7.50 -5.13
C PHE A 376 11.21 -6.90 -6.32
N ALA A 377 11.70 -7.13 -7.53
CA ALA A 377 11.07 -6.64 -8.75
C ALA A 377 9.66 -7.19 -8.96
N GLN A 378 9.44 -8.48 -8.65
CA GLN A 378 8.12 -9.09 -8.71
C GLN A 378 7.16 -8.52 -7.67
N CYS A 379 7.61 -8.36 -6.42
CA CYS A 379 6.80 -7.75 -5.37
C CYS A 379 6.38 -6.31 -5.74
N LEU A 380 7.33 -5.52 -6.25
CA LEU A 380 7.06 -4.15 -6.71
C LEU A 380 6.04 -4.14 -7.85
N HIS A 381 6.23 -4.99 -8.84
CA HIS A 381 5.31 -5.15 -9.97
C HIS A 381 3.88 -5.52 -9.52
N PHE A 382 3.74 -6.49 -8.60
CA PHE A 382 2.44 -6.87 -8.04
C PHE A 382 1.76 -5.72 -7.31
N GLY A 383 2.51 -4.97 -6.48
CA GLY A 383 1.97 -3.81 -5.78
C GLY A 383 1.53 -2.69 -6.72
N GLU A 384 2.32 -2.36 -7.73
CA GLU A 384 1.99 -1.34 -8.73
C GLU A 384 0.78 -1.75 -9.59
N GLN A 385 0.70 -3.01 -9.99
CA GLN A 385 -0.44 -3.56 -10.71
C GLN A 385 -1.71 -3.51 -9.85
N ALA A 386 -1.62 -3.86 -8.56
CA ALA A 386 -2.74 -3.80 -7.63
C ALA A 386 -3.27 -2.36 -7.47
N ILE A 387 -2.40 -1.36 -7.27
CA ILE A 387 -2.78 0.06 -7.19
C ILE A 387 -3.48 0.51 -8.47
N LYS A 388 -2.90 0.19 -9.64
CA LYS A 388 -3.47 0.56 -10.94
C LYS A 388 -4.87 -0.02 -11.09
N THR A 389 -5.04 -1.32 -10.81
CA THR A 389 -6.34 -2.01 -10.93
C THR A 389 -7.36 -1.42 -9.96
N ALA A 390 -6.99 -1.18 -8.69
CA ALA A 390 -7.88 -0.59 -7.68
C ALA A 390 -8.38 0.81 -8.11
N ARG A 391 -7.50 1.64 -8.68
CA ARG A 391 -7.85 2.97 -9.21
C ARG A 391 -8.80 2.90 -10.40
N GLU A 392 -8.55 1.99 -11.34
CA GLU A 392 -9.38 1.81 -12.53
C GLU A 392 -10.82 1.39 -12.18
N ILE A 393 -11.00 0.59 -11.12
CA ILE A 393 -12.32 0.15 -10.66
C ILE A 393 -12.92 1.04 -9.57
N GLY A 394 -12.23 2.11 -9.15
CA GLY A 394 -12.70 3.05 -8.13
C GLY A 394 -12.75 2.47 -6.70
N GLN A 395 -12.02 1.39 -6.43
CA GLN A 395 -12.02 0.71 -5.13
C GLN A 395 -11.04 1.35 -4.15
N ARG A 396 -11.47 2.42 -3.47
CA ARG A 396 -10.63 3.23 -2.57
C ARG A 396 -10.03 2.44 -1.41
N SER A 397 -10.76 1.48 -0.85
CA SER A 397 -10.26 0.63 0.24
C SER A 397 -9.09 -0.26 -0.20
N ALA A 398 -9.16 -0.87 -1.39
CA ALA A 398 -8.05 -1.65 -1.93
C ALA A 398 -6.84 -0.77 -2.29
N GLU A 399 -7.07 0.43 -2.81
CA GLU A 399 -6.00 1.39 -3.06
C GLU A 399 -5.28 1.77 -1.76
N ALA A 400 -6.02 2.13 -0.70
CA ALA A 400 -5.45 2.47 0.61
C ALA A 400 -4.61 1.32 1.19
N TYR A 401 -5.19 0.12 1.21
CA TYR A 401 -4.49 -1.08 1.67
C TYR A 401 -3.20 -1.37 0.90
N THR A 402 -3.24 -1.25 -0.42
CA THR A 402 -2.08 -1.54 -1.27
C THR A 402 -0.97 -0.51 -1.09
N LEU A 403 -1.32 0.78 -0.95
CA LEU A 403 -0.35 1.86 -0.71
C LEU A 403 0.42 1.62 0.59
N VAL A 404 -0.27 1.33 1.71
CA VAL A 404 0.40 1.01 2.98
C VAL A 404 1.22 -0.29 2.86
N SER A 405 0.68 -1.31 2.18
CA SER A 405 1.39 -2.58 1.96
C SER A 405 2.70 -2.41 1.18
N LEU A 406 2.72 -1.47 0.25
CA LEU A 406 3.94 -1.16 -0.51
C LEU A 406 5.01 -0.51 0.39
N GLY A 407 4.62 0.32 1.36
CA GLY A 407 5.51 0.87 2.38
C GLY A 407 6.23 -0.23 3.16
N GLN A 408 5.49 -1.24 3.65
CA GLN A 408 6.03 -2.39 4.38
C GLN A 408 7.10 -3.16 3.61
N PHE A 409 7.00 -3.17 2.31
CA PHE A 409 7.92 -3.88 1.44
C PHE A 409 9.15 -3.03 1.08
N LEU A 410 8.99 -1.72 0.91
CA LEU A 410 10.06 -0.78 0.58
C LEU A 410 10.97 -0.49 1.78
N GLY A 411 10.38 -0.34 2.98
CA GLY A 411 11.11 0.04 4.20
C GLY A 411 12.25 -0.91 4.56
N PRO A 412 12.06 -2.24 4.67
CA PRO A 412 13.13 -3.18 4.99
C PRO A 412 14.30 -3.18 3.99
N ARG A 413 14.10 -2.58 2.82
CA ARG A 413 15.14 -2.44 1.77
C ARG A 413 15.83 -1.08 1.80
N GLY A 414 15.34 -0.16 2.65
CA GLY A 414 15.90 1.18 2.81
C GLY A 414 15.45 2.20 1.78
N GLU A 415 14.36 1.90 1.04
CA GLU A 415 13.72 2.82 0.09
C GLU A 415 12.80 3.82 0.83
N TYR A 416 13.38 4.54 1.81
CA TYR A 416 12.64 5.27 2.83
C TYR A 416 11.76 6.40 2.28
N THR A 417 12.25 7.20 1.32
CA THR A 417 11.43 8.27 0.72
C THR A 417 10.15 7.73 0.15
N ARG A 418 10.25 6.74 -0.73
CA ARG A 418 9.09 6.14 -1.38
C ARG A 418 8.19 5.41 -0.37
N ALA A 419 8.78 4.75 0.63
CA ALA A 419 8.03 4.07 1.69
C ALA A 419 7.19 5.05 2.50
N LEU A 420 7.75 6.18 2.92
CA LEU A 420 7.04 7.23 3.65
C LEU A 420 5.93 7.85 2.80
N GLU A 421 6.21 8.16 1.53
CA GLU A 421 5.23 8.74 0.60
C GLU A 421 4.01 7.83 0.41
N VAL A 422 4.22 6.54 0.13
CA VAL A 422 3.09 5.60 -0.07
C VAL A 422 2.35 5.29 1.22
N ALA A 423 3.06 5.16 2.35
CA ALA A 423 2.43 4.95 3.65
C ALA A 423 1.56 6.15 4.06
N GLN A 424 2.06 7.38 3.88
CA GLN A 424 1.31 8.60 4.16
C GLN A 424 0.09 8.76 3.24
N ALA A 425 0.25 8.47 1.94
CA ALA A 425 -0.86 8.50 0.99
C ALA A 425 -1.94 7.46 1.35
N GLY A 426 -1.52 6.24 1.71
CA GLY A 426 -2.42 5.17 2.13
C GLY A 426 -3.15 5.49 3.43
N LEU A 427 -2.46 6.09 4.42
CA LEU A 427 -3.08 6.55 5.66
C LEU A 427 -4.11 7.64 5.39
N SER A 428 -3.73 8.68 4.64
CA SER A 428 -4.65 9.78 4.29
C SER A 428 -5.91 9.29 3.57
N LEU A 429 -5.77 8.31 2.66
CA LEU A 429 -6.91 7.70 2.01
C LEU A 429 -7.76 6.88 2.99
N SER A 430 -7.14 6.17 3.93
CA SER A 430 -7.82 5.41 4.98
C SER A 430 -8.64 6.31 5.90
N GLU A 431 -8.12 7.51 6.23
CA GLU A 431 -8.82 8.54 6.98
C GLU A 431 -10.04 9.07 6.22
N GLN A 432 -9.89 9.36 4.92
CA GLN A 432 -10.98 9.85 4.07
C GLN A 432 -12.14 8.85 3.94
N ILE A 433 -11.85 7.54 3.96
CA ILE A 433 -12.87 6.49 3.93
C ILE A 433 -13.25 5.98 5.33
N GLU A 434 -12.71 6.61 6.39
CA GLU A 434 -12.95 6.27 7.79
C GLU A 434 -12.74 4.80 8.15
N HIS A 435 -11.79 4.12 7.49
CA HIS A 435 -11.52 2.70 7.66
C HIS A 435 -10.50 2.47 8.79
N ARG A 436 -10.97 2.34 10.03
CA ARG A 436 -10.12 2.30 11.26
C ARG A 436 -9.02 1.24 11.21
N GLN A 437 -9.30 0.05 10.68
CA GLN A 437 -8.26 -0.98 10.55
C GLN A 437 -7.13 -0.57 9.61
N PHE A 438 -7.44 0.12 8.49
CA PHE A 438 -6.40 0.59 7.57
C PHE A 438 -5.70 1.83 8.11
N MET A 439 -6.39 2.66 8.91
CA MET A 439 -5.73 3.73 9.69
C MET A 439 -4.73 3.14 10.70
N THR A 440 -5.13 2.07 11.43
CA THR A 440 -4.22 1.32 12.32
C THR A 440 -2.98 0.85 11.56
N PHE A 441 -3.18 0.27 10.39
CA PHE A 441 -2.12 -0.22 9.54
C PHE A 441 -1.19 0.92 9.06
N GLY A 442 -1.74 2.04 8.61
CA GLY A 442 -0.97 3.20 8.15
C GLY A 442 -0.13 3.84 9.26
N HIS A 443 -0.72 4.05 10.44
CA HIS A 443 0.01 4.55 11.62
C HIS A 443 1.11 3.59 12.06
N TRP A 444 0.81 2.29 12.11
CA TRP A 444 1.81 1.27 12.44
C TRP A 444 2.98 1.30 11.46
N GLU A 445 2.71 1.35 10.16
CA GLU A 445 3.76 1.38 9.11
C GLU A 445 4.63 2.63 9.23
N LEU A 446 4.03 3.81 9.37
CA LEU A 446 4.77 5.06 9.57
C LEU A 446 5.62 5.00 10.85
N GLY A 447 5.06 4.45 11.92
CA GLY A 447 5.78 4.27 13.18
C GLY A 447 7.00 3.37 13.03
N VAL A 448 6.90 2.28 12.28
CA VAL A 448 8.03 1.37 11.99
C VAL A 448 9.07 2.06 11.11
N LEU A 449 8.66 2.81 10.09
CA LEU A 449 9.57 3.57 9.23
C LEU A 449 10.35 4.63 10.03
N TYR A 450 9.68 5.39 10.91
CA TYR A 450 10.36 6.34 11.80
C TYR A 450 11.30 5.65 12.80
N LEU A 451 10.93 4.46 13.30
CA LEU A 451 11.79 3.65 14.16
C LEU A 451 13.06 3.21 13.43
N GLU A 452 12.94 2.78 12.17
CA GLU A 452 14.09 2.44 11.33
C GLU A 452 15.01 3.63 11.09
N LEU A 453 14.45 4.83 10.97
CA LEU A 453 15.16 6.11 10.84
C LEU A 453 15.60 6.71 12.17
N LEU A 454 15.42 5.97 13.29
CA LEU A 454 15.77 6.39 14.66
C LEU A 454 15.09 7.71 15.10
N ALA A 455 14.01 8.12 14.44
CA ALA A 455 13.16 9.24 14.79
C ALA A 455 12.17 8.79 15.88
N LEU A 456 12.69 8.59 17.10
CA LEU A 456 11.98 7.91 18.17
C LEU A 456 10.71 8.62 18.63
N PRO A 457 10.64 9.97 18.74
CA PRO A 457 9.40 10.66 19.11
C PRO A 457 8.29 10.45 18.06
N GLU A 458 8.59 10.57 16.79
CA GLU A 458 7.65 10.35 15.70
C GLU A 458 7.22 8.88 15.62
N ALA A 459 8.16 7.95 15.81
CA ALA A 459 7.86 6.52 15.88
C ALA A 459 6.90 6.19 17.01
N GLN A 460 7.17 6.69 18.21
CA GLN A 460 6.32 6.49 19.39
C GLN A 460 4.92 7.05 19.15
N GLN A 461 4.80 8.29 18.68
CA GLN A 461 3.51 8.92 18.41
C GLN A 461 2.65 8.08 17.43
N GLN A 462 3.24 7.62 16.34
CA GLN A 462 2.51 6.84 15.33
C GLN A 462 2.12 5.45 15.87
N LEU A 463 3.01 4.78 16.60
CA LEU A 463 2.74 3.47 17.17
C LEU A 463 1.71 3.51 18.31
N GLU A 464 1.68 4.58 19.11
CA GLU A 464 0.63 4.81 20.11
C GLU A 464 -0.74 5.03 19.48
N GLN A 465 -0.81 5.78 18.38
CA GLN A 465 -2.04 5.94 17.60
C GLN A 465 -2.51 4.61 16.99
N ALA A 466 -1.59 3.84 16.42
CA ALA A 466 -1.88 2.51 15.92
C ALA A 466 -2.43 1.58 17.02
N LEU A 467 -1.82 1.61 18.21
CA LEU A 467 -2.24 0.80 19.34
C LEU A 467 -3.63 1.20 19.85
N ALA A 468 -3.91 2.50 19.95
CA ALA A 468 -5.21 3.01 20.37
C ALA A 468 -6.32 2.55 19.40
N LEU A 469 -6.12 2.74 18.09
CA LEU A 469 -7.05 2.27 17.07
C LEU A 469 -7.21 0.75 17.06
N ALA A 470 -6.11 -0.01 17.29
CA ALA A 470 -6.16 -1.46 17.39
C ALA A 470 -7.05 -1.93 18.55
N HIS A 471 -7.02 -1.21 19.69
CA HIS A 471 -7.90 -1.47 20.83
C HIS A 471 -9.35 -1.12 20.51
N GLU A 472 -9.61 -0.01 19.83
CA GLU A 472 -10.96 0.37 19.41
C GLU A 472 -11.60 -0.67 18.47
N VAL A 473 -10.82 -1.17 17.50
CA VAL A 473 -11.25 -2.23 16.56
C VAL A 473 -11.39 -3.59 17.26
N GLY A 474 -10.64 -3.82 18.35
CA GLY A 474 -10.59 -5.10 19.08
C GLY A 474 -9.68 -6.15 18.43
N SER A 475 -8.76 -5.75 17.55
CA SER A 475 -7.87 -6.67 16.83
C SER A 475 -6.66 -7.07 17.66
N GLN A 476 -6.64 -8.31 18.15
CA GLN A 476 -5.50 -8.86 18.89
C GLN A 476 -4.22 -8.87 18.04
N TYR A 477 -4.35 -9.13 16.77
CA TYR A 477 -3.24 -9.11 15.82
C TYR A 477 -2.56 -7.72 15.77
N TRP A 478 -3.34 -6.66 15.54
CA TRP A 478 -2.80 -5.30 15.46
C TRP A 478 -2.30 -4.79 16.81
N ILE A 479 -2.95 -5.16 17.93
CA ILE A 479 -2.46 -4.85 19.29
C ILE A 479 -1.04 -5.38 19.47
N ARG A 480 -0.77 -6.63 19.11
CA ARG A 480 0.55 -7.25 19.25
C ARG A 480 1.59 -6.66 18.33
N LEU A 481 1.24 -6.38 17.07
CA LEU A 481 2.17 -5.72 16.14
C LEU A 481 2.58 -4.33 16.64
N ALA A 482 1.60 -3.50 17.00
CA ALA A 482 1.86 -2.14 17.51
C ALA A 482 2.67 -2.19 18.82
N SER A 483 2.28 -3.04 19.77
CA SER A 483 3.00 -3.20 21.04
C SER A 483 4.43 -3.71 20.86
N GLY A 484 4.66 -4.64 19.95
CA GLY A 484 6.01 -5.17 19.67
C GLY A 484 6.97 -4.08 19.19
N PHE A 485 6.56 -3.28 18.20
CA PHE A 485 7.39 -2.20 17.67
C PHE A 485 7.48 -1.00 18.62
N LEU A 486 6.40 -0.66 19.34
CA LEU A 486 6.44 0.39 20.36
C LEU A 486 7.39 0.02 21.51
N ALA A 487 7.44 -1.25 21.92
CA ALA A 487 8.41 -1.73 22.89
C ALA A 487 9.85 -1.56 22.40
N LEU A 488 10.12 -1.80 21.09
CA LEU A 488 11.44 -1.53 20.52
C LEU A 488 11.80 -0.04 20.54
N ALA A 489 10.83 0.86 20.36
CA ALA A 489 11.04 2.30 20.51
C ALA A 489 11.43 2.65 21.95
N TYR A 490 10.73 2.13 22.95
CA TYR A 490 11.09 2.32 24.37
C TYR A 490 12.46 1.72 24.72
N LEU A 491 12.83 0.56 24.14
CA LEU A 491 14.15 -0.03 24.33
C LEU A 491 15.27 0.87 23.80
N LEU A 492 15.06 1.50 22.64
CA LEU A 492 16.03 2.46 22.09
C LEU A 492 16.12 3.75 22.92
N GLN A 493 15.04 4.14 23.61
CA GLN A 493 15.01 5.24 24.57
C GLN A 493 15.55 4.84 25.95
N GLN A 494 15.95 3.58 26.16
CA GLN A 494 16.40 3.01 27.43
C GLN A 494 15.28 2.93 28.50
N ASP A 495 14.01 3.01 28.11
CA ASP A 495 12.87 2.82 29.02
C ASP A 495 12.45 1.33 29.06
N LEU A 496 13.26 0.55 29.78
CA LEU A 496 13.04 -0.90 29.89
C LEU A 496 11.76 -1.25 30.66
N THR A 497 11.28 -0.34 31.50
CA THR A 497 10.09 -0.56 32.32
C THR A 497 8.82 -0.45 31.50
N GLN A 498 8.71 0.58 30.66
CA GLN A 498 7.58 0.73 29.75
C GLN A 498 7.56 -0.37 28.70
N ALA A 499 8.73 -0.73 28.14
CA ALA A 499 8.83 -1.83 27.20
C ALA A 499 8.30 -3.16 27.78
N GLU A 500 8.71 -3.50 29.02
CA GLU A 500 8.25 -4.72 29.70
C GLU A 500 6.74 -4.69 29.98
N SER A 501 6.24 -3.60 30.54
CA SER A 501 4.82 -3.43 30.85
C SER A 501 3.96 -3.62 29.62
N LEU A 502 4.35 -2.99 28.50
CA LEU A 502 3.65 -3.08 27.23
C LEU A 502 3.66 -4.51 26.65
N LEU A 503 4.82 -5.17 26.63
CA LEU A 503 4.94 -6.54 26.13
C LEU A 503 4.13 -7.54 26.97
N ASN A 504 4.07 -7.35 28.29
CA ASN A 504 3.27 -8.19 29.18
C ASN A 504 1.76 -7.97 29.02
N ALA A 505 1.33 -6.74 28.76
CA ALA A 505 -0.05 -6.42 28.43
C ALA A 505 -0.48 -7.03 27.07
N ALA A 506 0.40 -6.99 26.07
CA ALA A 506 0.10 -7.48 24.72
C ALA A 506 0.06 -9.01 24.61
N LEU A 507 0.87 -9.72 25.41
CA LEU A 507 0.99 -11.18 25.32
C LEU A 507 1.40 -11.77 26.70
N PRO A 508 0.68 -12.76 27.25
CA PRO A 508 1.09 -13.45 28.46
C PRO A 508 2.47 -14.12 28.35
N PRO A 509 3.23 -14.31 29.45
CA PRO A 509 4.56 -14.90 29.41
C PRO A 509 4.60 -16.38 28.98
N ASP A 510 3.49 -17.09 29.11
CA ASP A 510 3.31 -18.51 28.74
C ASP A 510 2.64 -18.70 27.36
N ALA A 511 2.35 -17.62 26.68
CA ALA A 511 1.66 -17.65 25.39
C ALA A 511 2.47 -18.39 24.30
N PRO A 512 1.78 -19.01 23.33
CA PRO A 512 2.44 -19.63 22.18
C PRO A 512 3.13 -18.62 21.28
N SER A 513 3.93 -19.11 20.33
CA SER A 513 4.60 -18.30 19.29
C SER A 513 4.17 -18.78 17.88
N GLN A 514 2.86 -18.87 17.66
CA GLN A 514 2.27 -19.48 16.46
C GLN A 514 1.93 -18.45 15.38
N THR A 515 1.51 -17.22 15.76
CA THR A 515 1.17 -16.18 14.80
C THR A 515 2.32 -15.18 14.63
N SER A 516 2.32 -14.44 13.51
CA SER A 516 3.30 -13.39 13.27
C SER A 516 3.32 -12.35 14.38
N GLY A 517 2.13 -11.96 14.91
CA GLY A 517 2.01 -11.02 16.02
C GLY A 517 2.63 -11.56 17.31
N GLN A 518 2.34 -12.80 17.69
CA GLN A 518 2.94 -13.44 18.87
C GLN A 518 4.46 -13.55 18.74
N ARG A 519 4.94 -13.99 17.58
CA ARG A 519 6.38 -14.13 17.29
C ARG A 519 7.12 -12.81 17.40
N LEU A 520 6.51 -11.71 16.92
CA LEU A 520 7.09 -10.38 17.02
C LEU A 520 7.21 -9.91 18.47
N VAL A 521 6.18 -10.11 19.30
CA VAL A 521 6.24 -9.78 20.75
C VAL A 521 7.33 -10.59 21.44
N TRP A 522 7.46 -11.89 21.11
CA TRP A 522 8.54 -12.71 21.64
C TRP A 522 9.93 -12.26 21.19
N ALA A 523 10.09 -11.83 19.93
CA ALA A 523 11.36 -11.27 19.46
C ALA A 523 11.72 -9.97 20.20
N ALA A 524 10.75 -9.08 20.44
CA ALA A 524 10.95 -7.88 21.24
C ALA A 524 11.29 -8.20 22.71
N ARG A 525 10.77 -9.30 23.27
CA ARG A 525 11.20 -9.79 24.60
C ARG A 525 12.65 -10.29 24.62
N ALA A 526 13.15 -10.86 23.52
CA ALA A 526 14.56 -11.22 23.40
C ALA A 526 15.44 -9.95 23.36
N ASP A 527 15.03 -8.91 22.62
CA ASP A 527 15.71 -7.60 22.66
C ASP A 527 15.71 -7.00 24.09
N LEU A 528 14.58 -7.07 24.81
CA LEU A 528 14.47 -6.62 26.20
C LEU A 528 15.38 -7.41 27.14
N ALA A 529 15.45 -8.73 26.98
CA ALA A 529 16.32 -9.60 27.78
C ALA A 529 17.78 -9.25 27.60
N LEU A 530 18.21 -8.97 26.34
CA LEU A 530 19.58 -8.49 26.05
C LEU A 530 19.84 -7.12 26.72
N ALA A 531 18.90 -6.19 26.63
CA ALA A 531 19.01 -4.87 27.26
C ALA A 531 19.12 -4.95 28.79
N ARG A 532 18.47 -5.95 29.40
CA ARG A 532 18.56 -6.26 30.85
C ARG A 532 19.72 -7.13 31.25
N SER A 533 20.68 -7.37 30.35
CA SER A 533 21.83 -8.24 30.60
C SER A 533 21.45 -9.68 31.01
N ASN A 534 20.36 -10.20 30.44
CA ASN A 534 19.94 -11.59 30.58
C ASN A 534 20.04 -12.35 29.24
N PRO A 535 21.29 -12.60 28.74
CA PRO A 535 21.49 -13.22 27.43
C PRO A 535 21.04 -14.68 27.37
N GLY A 536 20.96 -15.40 28.50
CA GLY A 536 20.42 -16.76 28.55
C GLY A 536 18.96 -16.80 28.13
N LEU A 537 18.12 -15.91 28.70
CA LEU A 537 16.72 -15.82 28.33
C LEU A 537 16.55 -15.38 26.86
N ALA A 538 17.38 -14.46 26.36
CA ALA A 538 17.34 -14.05 24.97
C ALA A 538 17.67 -15.21 24.02
N LEU A 539 18.65 -16.04 24.37
CA LEU A 539 19.02 -17.25 23.61
C LEU A 539 17.88 -18.27 23.60
N ASP A 540 17.28 -18.56 24.75
CA ASP A 540 16.15 -19.49 24.86
C ASP A 540 14.95 -19.05 24.02
N ILE A 541 14.62 -17.75 24.04
CA ILE A 541 13.53 -17.19 23.24
C ILE A 541 13.84 -17.32 21.74
N THR A 542 15.04 -16.93 21.32
CA THR A 542 15.42 -16.98 19.90
C THR A 542 15.50 -18.41 19.36
N ASP A 543 16.04 -19.34 20.13
CA ASP A 543 16.08 -20.77 19.75
C ASP A 543 14.67 -21.36 19.63
N ARG A 544 13.74 -21.00 20.53
CA ARG A 544 12.33 -21.39 20.41
C ARG A 544 11.67 -20.81 19.16
N LEU A 545 11.89 -19.52 18.86
CA LEU A 545 11.35 -18.89 17.65
C LEU A 545 11.90 -19.52 16.37
N ILE A 546 13.16 -19.88 16.37
CA ILE A 546 13.82 -20.59 15.26
C ILE A 546 13.20 -21.99 15.10
N ALA A 547 13.12 -22.76 16.17
CA ALA A 547 12.60 -24.12 16.14
C ALA A 547 11.12 -24.22 15.71
N THR A 548 10.34 -23.19 15.95
CA THR A 548 8.91 -23.11 15.61
C THR A 548 8.61 -22.37 14.30
N ALA A 549 9.64 -21.93 13.55
CA ALA A 549 9.43 -21.23 12.29
C ALA A 549 8.99 -22.20 11.18
N ALA A 550 7.89 -21.86 10.50
CA ALA A 550 7.40 -22.64 9.38
C ALA A 550 8.41 -22.62 8.22
N ASN A 551 8.54 -23.76 7.51
CA ASN A 551 9.40 -23.91 6.34
C ASN A 551 10.90 -23.62 6.57
N LEU A 552 11.35 -23.62 7.81
CA LEU A 552 12.75 -23.50 8.15
C LEU A 552 13.41 -24.90 8.01
N SER A 553 14.02 -25.16 6.87
CA SER A 553 14.71 -26.41 6.58
C SER A 553 16.06 -26.13 5.88
N GLY A 554 17.02 -27.02 6.07
CA GLY A 554 18.34 -26.92 5.47
C GLY A 554 19.13 -25.68 5.96
N GLU A 555 19.73 -24.95 5.03
CA GLU A 555 20.58 -23.78 5.31
C GLU A 555 19.78 -22.44 5.38
N ARG A 556 18.47 -22.50 5.46
CA ARG A 556 17.66 -21.27 5.54
C ARG A 556 17.85 -20.55 6.85
N VAL A 557 18.07 -19.23 6.77
CA VAL A 557 18.35 -18.34 7.90
C VAL A 557 17.30 -17.22 7.92
N ILE A 558 16.77 -16.97 9.11
CA ILE A 558 15.90 -15.78 9.37
C ILE A 558 16.81 -14.69 9.95
N PRO A 559 17.22 -13.67 9.16
CA PRO A 559 18.33 -12.78 9.52
C PRO A 559 18.17 -12.09 10.87
N ARG A 560 16.95 -11.63 11.20
CA ARG A 560 16.67 -10.97 12.48
C ARG A 560 16.86 -11.90 13.67
N LEU A 561 16.33 -13.11 13.60
CA LEU A 561 16.48 -14.07 14.70
C LEU A 561 17.91 -14.52 14.89
N TRP A 562 18.67 -14.74 13.78
CA TRP A 562 20.10 -15.05 13.84
C TRP A 562 20.92 -13.90 14.39
N LYS A 563 20.57 -12.65 14.07
CA LYS A 563 21.20 -11.49 14.71
C LYS A 563 21.00 -11.49 16.22
N LEU A 564 19.76 -11.63 16.69
CA LEU A 564 19.44 -11.70 18.12
C LEU A 564 20.16 -12.86 18.82
N ARG A 565 20.12 -14.04 18.21
CA ARG A 565 20.84 -15.23 18.71
C ARG A 565 22.34 -14.97 18.80
N GLY A 566 22.95 -14.41 17.78
CA GLY A 566 24.37 -14.08 17.74
C GLY A 566 24.78 -13.07 18.81
N GLU A 567 23.94 -12.05 19.07
CA GLU A 567 24.14 -11.08 20.14
C GLU A 567 24.05 -11.73 21.53
N ALA A 568 23.08 -12.65 21.73
CA ALA A 568 22.97 -13.42 22.97
C ALA A 568 24.19 -14.31 23.21
N LEU A 569 24.66 -15.03 22.20
CA LEU A 569 25.85 -15.85 22.25
C LEU A 569 27.11 -15.02 22.55
N ALA A 570 27.24 -13.86 21.92
CA ALA A 570 28.34 -12.93 22.17
C ALA A 570 28.37 -12.45 23.65
N ALA A 571 27.20 -12.11 24.18
CA ALA A 571 27.05 -11.70 25.59
C ALA A 571 27.33 -12.85 26.59
N LEU A 572 27.10 -14.12 26.18
CA LEU A 572 27.48 -15.33 26.92
C LEU A 572 28.94 -15.70 26.74
N SER A 573 29.73 -14.89 26.02
CA SER A 573 31.16 -15.17 25.72
C SER A 573 31.40 -16.40 24.84
N LEU A 574 30.37 -16.88 24.11
CA LEU A 574 30.46 -17.95 23.13
C LEU A 574 30.83 -17.38 21.74
N ALA A 575 32.04 -16.80 21.68
CA ALA A 575 32.48 -15.93 20.59
C ALA A 575 32.55 -16.62 19.22
N ALA A 576 32.91 -17.89 19.13
CA ALA A 576 32.98 -18.63 17.86
C ALA A 576 31.61 -18.91 17.29
N GLU A 577 30.64 -19.32 18.14
CA GLU A 577 29.27 -19.56 17.74
C GLU A 577 28.56 -18.24 17.38
N ALA A 578 28.82 -17.17 18.14
CA ALA A 578 28.31 -15.83 17.85
C ALA A 578 28.76 -15.35 16.47
N GLU A 579 30.07 -15.50 16.15
CA GLU A 579 30.62 -15.11 14.85
C GLU A 579 29.93 -15.87 13.70
N THR A 580 29.88 -17.21 13.77
CA THR A 580 29.23 -18.02 12.76
C THR A 580 27.76 -17.64 12.57
N THR A 581 27.04 -17.40 13.67
CA THR A 581 25.62 -17.03 13.64
C THR A 581 25.40 -15.64 13.02
N LEU A 582 26.20 -14.64 13.39
CA LEU A 582 26.11 -13.27 12.84
C LEU A 582 26.54 -13.23 11.36
N GLN A 583 27.54 -13.98 10.96
CA GLN A 583 27.94 -14.10 9.55
C GLN A 583 26.84 -14.74 8.69
N ALA A 584 26.18 -15.80 9.20
CA ALA A 584 25.04 -16.41 8.54
C ALA A 584 23.87 -15.40 8.40
N ALA A 585 23.59 -14.62 9.46
CA ALA A 585 22.62 -13.53 9.41
C ALA A 585 22.98 -12.48 8.33
N GLN A 586 24.26 -12.11 8.25
CA GLN A 586 24.75 -11.13 7.27
C GLN A 586 24.55 -11.62 5.83
N VAL A 587 24.96 -12.85 5.54
CA VAL A 587 24.79 -13.46 4.21
C VAL A 587 23.33 -13.52 3.81
N ALA A 588 22.45 -13.97 4.71
CA ALA A 588 21.03 -14.07 4.44
C ALA A 588 20.37 -12.69 4.28
N ALA A 589 20.72 -11.70 5.10
CA ALA A 589 20.23 -10.32 4.96
C ALA A 589 20.69 -9.68 3.64
N GLN A 590 21.93 -9.95 3.22
CA GLN A 590 22.45 -9.49 1.93
C GLN A 590 21.66 -10.10 0.75
N ALA A 591 21.40 -11.40 0.79
CA ALA A 591 20.64 -12.10 -0.24
C ALA A 591 19.19 -11.61 -0.35
N GLN A 592 18.60 -11.18 0.77
CA GLN A 592 17.23 -10.64 0.84
C GLN A 592 17.16 -9.11 0.63
N GLY A 593 18.30 -8.43 0.48
CA GLY A 593 18.37 -6.98 0.28
C GLY A 593 17.94 -6.16 1.52
N LEU A 594 18.06 -6.71 2.73
CA LEU A 594 17.66 -6.07 3.99
C LEU A 594 18.71 -5.09 4.49
N ARG A 595 18.89 -3.99 3.76
CA ARG A 595 19.97 -3.01 4.00
C ARG A 595 19.94 -2.37 5.40
N PRO A 596 18.76 -2.02 5.98
CA PRO A 596 18.69 -1.53 7.36
C PRO A 596 19.16 -2.55 8.39
N LEU A 597 18.87 -3.83 8.19
CA LEU A 597 19.34 -4.88 9.09
C LEU A 597 20.84 -5.17 8.92
N LEU A 598 21.36 -5.06 7.69
CA LEU A 598 22.79 -5.32 7.40
C LEU A 598 23.74 -4.41 8.17
N TRP A 599 23.46 -3.10 8.25
CA TRP A 599 24.34 -2.22 9.02
C TRP A 599 24.29 -2.53 10.51
N ARG A 600 23.13 -2.93 11.06
CA ARG A 600 22.99 -3.35 12.46
C ARG A 600 23.75 -4.63 12.74
N ILE A 601 23.69 -5.62 11.83
CA ILE A 601 24.52 -6.85 11.92
C ILE A 601 26.01 -6.49 11.85
N GLY A 602 26.40 -5.55 10.97
CA GLY A 602 27.76 -5.06 10.86
C GLY A 602 28.27 -4.44 12.17
N VAL A 603 27.40 -3.70 12.89
CA VAL A 603 27.71 -3.16 14.23
C VAL A 603 27.92 -4.30 15.23
N SER A 604 27.08 -5.33 15.22
CA SER A 604 27.20 -6.48 16.14
C SER A 604 28.48 -7.27 15.88
N LEU A 605 28.81 -7.54 14.62
CA LEU A 605 30.08 -8.17 14.23
C LEU A 605 31.30 -7.31 14.63
N GLY A 606 31.26 -6.00 14.36
CA GLY A 606 32.32 -5.09 14.76
C GLY A 606 32.57 -5.07 16.25
N LYS A 607 31.53 -5.05 17.08
CA LYS A 607 31.63 -5.16 18.55
C LYS A 607 32.20 -6.51 18.98
N LEU A 608 31.81 -7.61 18.36
CA LEU A 608 32.32 -8.95 18.63
C LEU A 608 33.84 -9.04 18.33
N TYR A 609 34.28 -8.58 17.15
CA TYR A 609 35.71 -8.56 16.78
C TYR A 609 36.52 -7.63 17.68
N GLN A 610 35.96 -6.50 18.08
CA GLN A 610 36.59 -5.59 19.03
C GLN A 610 36.83 -6.26 20.39
N ALA A 611 35.82 -6.97 20.92
CA ALA A 611 35.97 -7.75 22.15
C ALA A 611 37.02 -8.84 22.05
N GLN A 612 37.17 -9.48 20.90
CA GLN A 612 38.23 -10.45 20.59
C GLN A 612 39.59 -9.82 20.28
N LYS A 613 39.75 -8.49 20.33
CA LYS A 613 40.96 -7.74 19.98
C LYS A 613 41.38 -7.88 18.48
N ARG A 614 40.48 -8.30 17.61
CA ARG A 614 40.64 -8.43 16.14
C ARG A 614 40.36 -7.08 15.47
N GLN A 615 41.28 -6.11 15.68
CA GLN A 615 41.08 -4.69 15.32
C GLN A 615 40.83 -4.47 13.82
N GLY A 616 41.54 -5.17 12.92
CA GLY A 616 41.38 -5.00 11.48
C GLY A 616 39.99 -5.39 10.99
N GLU A 617 39.46 -6.52 11.50
CA GLU A 617 38.14 -7.02 11.14
C GLU A 617 37.03 -6.16 11.77
N ALA A 618 37.22 -5.67 12.99
CA ALA A 618 36.34 -4.73 13.64
C ALA A 618 36.26 -3.42 12.83
N GLU A 619 37.38 -2.83 12.45
CA GLU A 619 37.43 -1.61 11.63
C GLU A 619 36.74 -1.81 10.28
N GLN A 620 36.92 -2.97 9.63
CA GLN A 620 36.25 -3.28 8.37
C GLN A 620 34.75 -3.42 8.54
N ALA A 621 34.28 -4.12 9.57
CA ALA A 621 32.82 -4.28 9.84
C ALA A 621 32.17 -2.93 10.12
N PHE A 622 32.77 -2.08 10.94
CA PHE A 622 32.28 -0.73 11.22
C PHE A 622 32.31 0.19 9.98
N LEU A 623 33.35 0.07 9.12
CA LEU A 623 33.42 0.82 7.88
C LEU A 623 32.28 0.44 6.94
N THR A 624 32.03 -0.86 6.75
CA THR A 624 30.91 -1.35 5.94
C THR A 624 29.57 -0.88 6.48
N ALA A 625 29.37 -0.95 7.80
CA ALA A 625 28.14 -0.45 8.43
C ALA A 625 27.98 1.06 8.20
N ARG A 626 29.05 1.86 8.31
CA ARG A 626 29.02 3.30 8.04
C ARG A 626 28.64 3.62 6.60
N THR A 627 29.23 2.93 5.63
CA THR A 627 28.89 3.11 4.20
C THR A 627 27.42 2.83 3.95
N LEU A 628 26.88 1.75 4.51
CA LEU A 628 25.45 1.43 4.40
C LEU A 628 24.56 2.50 5.04
N ILE A 629 24.95 3.06 6.20
CA ILE A 629 24.21 4.15 6.85
C ILE A 629 24.20 5.40 5.95
N GLU A 630 25.36 5.77 5.38
CA GLU A 630 25.49 6.92 4.47
C GLU A 630 24.65 6.73 3.20
N GLU A 631 24.64 5.53 2.60
CA GLU A 631 23.80 5.19 1.47
C GLU A 631 22.29 5.22 1.80
N LEU A 632 21.89 4.68 2.97
CA LEU A 632 20.51 4.72 3.42
C LEU A 632 20.03 6.15 3.70
N ALA A 633 20.90 6.97 4.31
CA ALA A 633 20.62 8.39 4.53
C ALA A 633 20.39 9.14 3.21
N ALA A 634 21.18 8.82 2.17
CA ALA A 634 21.01 9.42 0.85
C ALA A 634 19.63 9.14 0.21
N ASN A 635 18.96 8.04 0.63
CA ASN A 635 17.61 7.67 0.19
C ASN A 635 16.49 8.34 1.04
N VAL A 636 16.80 9.30 1.90
CA VAL A 636 15.83 10.07 2.68
C VAL A 636 15.75 11.48 2.09
N ALA A 637 14.60 11.83 1.50
CA ALA A 637 14.41 13.13 0.85
C ALA A 637 14.32 14.28 1.85
N ASP A 638 13.62 14.07 2.98
CA ASP A 638 13.52 15.05 4.06
C ASP A 638 14.90 15.29 4.69
N GLU A 639 15.39 16.53 4.57
CA GLU A 639 16.75 16.90 5.00
C GLU A 639 16.94 16.77 6.51
N ARG A 640 15.94 17.21 7.29
CA ARG A 640 15.99 17.13 8.76
C ARG A 640 16.01 15.68 9.22
N LEU A 641 15.16 14.84 8.65
CA LEU A 641 15.09 13.41 8.98
C LEU A 641 16.36 12.68 8.53
N ARG A 642 16.92 13.02 7.37
CA ARG A 642 18.17 12.50 6.85
C ARG A 642 19.35 12.79 7.78
N GLU A 643 19.51 14.06 8.19
CA GLU A 643 20.57 14.48 9.09
C GLU A 643 20.44 13.84 10.47
N HIS A 644 19.19 13.76 10.97
CA HIS A 644 18.88 13.09 12.22
C HIS A 644 19.30 11.62 12.16
N PHE A 645 18.83 10.87 11.17
CA PHE A 645 19.19 9.45 10.98
C PHE A 645 20.70 9.26 10.89
N LEU A 646 21.38 10.05 10.07
CA LEU A 646 22.82 9.95 9.88
C LEU A 646 23.56 10.20 11.21
N SER A 647 23.15 11.21 11.97
CA SER A 647 23.72 11.52 13.28
C SER A 647 23.51 10.38 14.27
N GLN A 648 22.27 9.91 14.46
CA GLN A 648 21.93 8.86 15.42
C GLN A 648 22.58 7.51 15.05
N ALA A 649 22.50 7.10 13.80
CA ALA A 649 23.06 5.83 13.35
C ALA A 649 24.60 5.81 13.43
N THR A 650 25.28 6.92 13.10
CA THR A 650 26.73 7.00 13.21
C THR A 650 27.21 7.08 14.66
N ALA A 651 26.39 7.61 15.60
CA ALA A 651 26.70 7.60 17.03
C ALA A 651 26.75 6.17 17.63
N MET A 652 26.09 5.20 16.99
CA MET A 652 26.16 3.78 17.39
C MET A 652 27.49 3.10 17.00
N LEU A 653 28.30 3.76 16.17
CA LEU A 653 29.60 3.29 15.71
C LEU A 653 30.72 3.94 16.52
N PRO A 654 31.88 3.28 16.67
CA PRO A 654 33.06 3.94 17.21
C PRO A 654 33.42 5.20 16.39
N PRO A 655 33.91 6.25 17.03
CA PRO A 655 34.35 7.44 16.33
C PRO A 655 35.40 7.07 15.27
N LYS A 656 35.29 7.70 14.10
CA LYS A 656 36.24 7.50 13.00
C LYS A 656 37.65 7.83 13.57
N ARG A 657 38.47 6.84 13.81
CA ARG A 657 39.87 7.11 14.13
C ARG A 657 40.43 7.87 12.96
N SER A 658 40.68 9.15 13.11
CA SER A 658 41.56 9.87 12.18
C SER A 658 42.89 9.14 12.17
N LEU A 659 43.20 8.48 11.07
CA LEU A 659 44.52 7.94 10.89
C LEU A 659 45.49 9.11 11.16
N SER A 660 46.43 8.94 12.11
CA SER A 660 47.40 9.99 12.34
C SER A 660 48.01 10.36 10.98
N PRO A 661 48.35 11.64 10.75
CA PRO A 661 48.93 12.07 9.47
C PRO A 661 50.05 11.16 9.00
N SER A 662 50.80 10.58 9.95
CA SER A 662 51.83 9.59 9.74
C SER A 662 51.32 8.25 9.17
N ARG A 663 50.15 7.74 9.60
CA ARG A 663 49.54 6.49 9.09
C ARG A 663 48.90 6.70 7.71
N LEU A 664 48.23 7.84 7.49
CA LEU A 664 47.69 8.21 6.19
C LEU A 664 48.79 8.35 5.15
N ALA A 665 49.87 9.04 5.51
CA ALA A 665 51.05 9.18 4.67
C ALA A 665 51.72 7.81 4.38
N LYS A 666 51.63 6.87 5.32
CA LYS A 666 52.17 5.51 5.14
C LYS A 666 51.31 4.68 4.15
N GLN A 667 50.00 4.82 4.19
CA GLN A 667 49.05 4.15 3.25
C GLN A 667 49.16 4.70 1.83
N VAL A 668 49.20 6.03 1.67
CA VAL A 668 49.31 6.69 0.36
C VAL A 668 50.62 6.36 -0.35
N HIS A 669 51.67 6.06 0.42
CA HIS A 669 53.00 5.78 -0.10
C HIS A 669 53.46 4.32 0.08
N GLY A 670 52.55 3.36 -0.17
CA GLY A 670 52.92 1.93 -0.27
C GLY A 670 53.47 1.33 1.02
N GLY A 671 53.07 1.80 2.18
CA GLY A 671 53.52 1.28 3.48
C GLY A 671 54.87 1.84 3.96
N LEU A 672 55.51 2.77 3.21
CA LEU A 672 56.80 3.36 3.58
C LEU A 672 56.71 4.28 4.80
N THR A 673 57.63 4.16 5.72
CA THR A 673 57.82 5.10 6.84
C THR A 673 58.32 6.46 6.33
N ALA A 674 58.23 7.50 7.15
CA ALA A 674 58.76 8.83 6.79
C ALA A 674 60.25 8.74 6.34
N ARG A 675 61.05 7.98 7.07
CA ARG A 675 62.44 7.80 6.74
C ARG A 675 62.70 7.01 5.45
N GLU A 676 61.91 5.99 5.17
CA GLU A 676 61.97 5.24 3.90
C GLU A 676 61.55 6.10 2.71
N ARG A 677 60.58 7.02 2.88
CA ARG A 677 60.20 7.99 1.85
C ARG A 677 61.30 9.02 1.56
N GLU A 678 61.96 9.49 2.60
CA GLU A 678 63.14 10.38 2.44
C GLU A 678 64.26 9.69 1.64
N VAL A 679 64.57 8.43 1.97
CA VAL A 679 65.55 7.63 1.23
C VAL A 679 65.11 7.43 -0.22
N ALA A 680 63.76 7.11 -0.46
CA ALA A 680 63.26 6.93 -1.82
C ALA A 680 63.27 8.23 -2.64
N ALA A 681 63.03 9.38 -2.02
CA ALA A 681 63.16 10.70 -2.65
C ALA A 681 64.55 11.03 -3.06
N LEU A 682 65.52 10.74 -2.20
CA LEU A 682 66.97 10.96 -2.50
C LEU A 682 67.53 9.97 -3.57
N ILE A 683 66.93 8.77 -3.62
CA ILE A 683 67.18 7.81 -4.71
C ILE A 683 66.67 8.36 -6.05
N ALA A 684 65.46 8.98 -6.05
CA ALA A 684 64.94 9.62 -7.24
C ALA A 684 65.75 10.81 -7.74
N GLN A 685 66.46 11.48 -6.85
CA GLN A 685 67.39 12.53 -7.19
C GLN A 685 68.80 11.98 -7.70
N GLY A 686 68.95 10.67 -7.82
CA GLY A 686 70.11 10.04 -8.34
C GLY A 686 71.32 9.91 -7.33
N LYS A 687 71.08 10.16 -6.03
CA LYS A 687 72.16 10.15 -5.02
C LYS A 687 72.67 8.74 -4.69
N SER A 688 73.97 8.55 -4.47
CA SER A 688 74.55 7.28 -4.02
C SER A 688 74.17 6.97 -2.56
N ASN A 689 74.30 5.72 -2.10
CA ASN A 689 74.12 5.36 -0.69
C ASN A 689 74.94 6.18 0.28
N ARG A 690 76.21 6.51 -0.11
CA ARG A 690 77.09 7.34 0.69
C ARG A 690 76.56 8.79 0.77
N ALA A 691 76.17 9.36 -0.36
CA ALA A 691 75.58 10.71 -0.39
C ALA A 691 74.30 10.82 0.41
N ILE A 692 73.44 9.76 0.37
CA ILE A 692 72.21 9.68 1.17
C ILE A 692 72.53 9.55 2.67
N ALA A 693 73.53 8.76 3.02
CA ALA A 693 74.04 8.60 4.39
C ALA A 693 74.55 9.92 4.99
N ASP A 694 75.38 10.65 4.21
CA ASP A 694 75.91 11.95 4.61
C ASP A 694 74.76 13.00 4.79
N GLU A 695 73.79 13.05 3.88
CA GLU A 695 72.65 14.00 3.94
C GLU A 695 71.67 13.72 5.07
N LEU A 696 71.43 12.46 5.32
CA LEU A 696 70.52 12.03 6.38
C LEU A 696 71.15 11.83 7.74
N VAL A 697 72.52 12.07 7.81
CA VAL A 697 73.34 11.92 9.02
C VAL A 697 73.22 10.54 9.65
N VAL A 698 73.33 9.48 8.84
CA VAL A 698 73.21 8.06 9.25
C VAL A 698 74.32 7.23 8.66
N GLY A 699 74.57 6.00 9.14
CA GLY A 699 75.48 5.06 8.55
C GLY A 699 75.05 4.56 7.17
N VAL A 700 76.03 4.25 6.27
CA VAL A 700 75.73 3.68 4.94
C VAL A 700 74.93 2.37 5.07
N SER A 701 75.28 1.54 6.06
CA SER A 701 74.54 0.29 6.35
C SER A 701 73.08 0.53 6.75
N THR A 702 72.78 1.66 7.39
CA THR A 702 71.38 2.06 7.72
C THR A 702 70.55 2.43 6.45
N VAL A 703 71.21 3.11 5.51
CA VAL A 703 70.63 3.42 4.20
C VAL A 703 70.32 2.13 3.41
N GLU A 704 71.26 1.18 3.42
CA GLU A 704 71.06 -0.13 2.78
C GLU A 704 69.93 -0.93 3.41
N ALA A 705 69.81 -0.90 4.71
CA ALA A 705 68.66 -1.50 5.42
C ALA A 705 67.30 -0.86 5.01
N HIS A 706 67.28 0.49 4.93
CA HIS A 706 66.02 1.18 4.44
C HIS A 706 65.72 0.82 3.00
N ILE A 707 66.70 0.72 2.10
CA ILE A 707 66.52 0.30 0.70
C ILE A 707 65.98 -1.12 0.65
N SER A 708 66.53 -2.05 1.43
CA SER A 708 65.99 -3.42 1.52
C SER A 708 64.53 -3.48 1.98
N HIS A 709 64.22 -2.68 3.00
CA HIS A 709 62.82 -2.57 3.45
C HIS A 709 61.88 -1.97 2.38
N ILE A 710 62.37 -0.98 1.61
CA ILE A 710 61.59 -0.40 0.49
C ILE A 710 61.35 -1.46 -0.58
N PHE A 711 62.38 -2.26 -0.96
CA PHE A 711 62.22 -3.37 -1.90
C PHE A 711 61.15 -4.35 -1.43
N THR A 712 61.20 -4.78 -0.17
CA THR A 712 60.25 -5.73 0.41
C THR A 712 58.83 -5.16 0.44
N LYS A 713 58.64 -3.90 0.83
CA LYS A 713 57.34 -3.27 0.98
C LYS A 713 56.64 -2.94 -0.34
N LEU A 714 57.43 -2.57 -1.37
CA LEU A 714 56.91 -2.19 -2.68
C LEU A 714 56.98 -3.33 -3.71
N GLY A 715 57.60 -4.46 -3.38
CA GLY A 715 57.79 -5.59 -4.29
C GLY A 715 58.73 -5.27 -5.44
N PHE A 716 59.71 -4.35 -5.24
CA PHE A 716 60.66 -3.94 -6.27
C PHE A 716 61.95 -4.77 -6.23
N ALA A 717 62.57 -4.93 -7.39
CA ALA A 717 63.78 -5.70 -7.57
C ALA A 717 65.03 -4.81 -7.94
N SER A 718 64.77 -3.52 -8.23
CA SER A 718 65.90 -2.62 -8.64
C SER A 718 65.72 -1.21 -8.08
N ARG A 719 66.89 -0.54 -7.86
CA ARG A 719 66.91 0.86 -7.42
C ARG A 719 66.25 1.82 -8.39
N ALA A 720 66.31 1.53 -9.70
CA ALA A 720 65.59 2.31 -10.72
C ALA A 720 64.08 2.27 -10.56
N GLN A 721 63.52 1.15 -10.10
CA GLN A 721 62.06 1.04 -9.80
C GLN A 721 61.69 1.92 -8.60
N ILE A 722 62.51 2.02 -7.57
CA ILE A 722 62.30 2.93 -6.44
C ILE A 722 62.30 4.38 -6.94
N ALA A 723 63.30 4.75 -7.79
CA ALA A 723 63.42 6.09 -8.36
C ALA A 723 62.17 6.46 -9.18
N ALA A 724 61.75 5.60 -10.12
CA ALA A 724 60.59 5.81 -10.96
C ALA A 724 59.27 5.93 -10.14
N TRP A 725 59.12 5.07 -9.14
CA TRP A 725 57.98 5.12 -8.23
C TRP A 725 57.93 6.41 -7.40
N ALA A 726 59.09 6.85 -6.84
CA ALA A 726 59.19 8.05 -6.03
C ALA A 726 58.89 9.33 -6.85
N VAL A 727 59.32 9.37 -8.12
CA VAL A 727 58.93 10.43 -9.07
C VAL A 727 57.44 10.42 -9.35
N GLY A 728 56.85 9.27 -9.64
CA GLY A 728 55.42 9.11 -9.89
C GLY A 728 54.53 9.45 -8.67
N LYS A 729 55.07 9.42 -7.47
CA LYS A 729 54.41 9.86 -6.23
C LYS A 729 54.74 11.29 -5.79
N SER A 730 55.43 12.06 -6.65
CA SER A 730 55.86 13.45 -6.41
C SER A 730 56.71 13.63 -5.14
N LEU A 731 57.36 12.57 -4.64
CA LEU A 731 58.22 12.62 -3.46
C LEU A 731 59.53 13.38 -3.74
N ALA A 732 59.97 13.49 -4.99
CA ALA A 732 61.15 14.20 -5.40
C ALA A 732 61.00 15.73 -5.35
N LEU A 733 59.78 16.28 -5.39
CA LEU A 733 59.47 17.72 -5.46
C LEU A 733 59.24 18.36 -4.09
N ALA A 734 58.99 17.61 -3.04
CA ALA A 734 58.49 18.11 -1.76
C ALA A 734 59.54 18.86 -0.87
N ARG A 735 60.81 19.06 -1.34
CA ARG A 735 61.79 19.79 -0.56
C ARG A 735 62.17 21.18 -1.11
N GLN A 736 61.67 21.60 -2.28
CA GLN A 736 61.95 22.95 -2.77
C GLN A 736 61.07 24.03 -2.13
N ASP A 737 59.86 23.64 -1.63
CA ASP A 737 58.92 24.61 -1.01
C ASP A 737 59.16 24.83 0.50
N GLY A 738 60.09 24.11 1.13
CA GLY A 738 60.36 24.17 2.56
C GLY A 738 61.52 25.13 2.96
N GLU A 739 62.34 25.63 1.99
CA GLU A 739 63.44 26.55 2.28
C GLU A 739 63.10 28.03 2.07
N GLU A 740 62.01 28.36 1.33
CA GLU A 740 61.61 29.79 1.14
C GLU A 740 60.83 30.41 2.31
N THR A 741 60.40 29.63 3.31
CA THR A 741 59.62 30.16 4.44
C THR A 741 60.43 30.41 5.72
N ARG A 742 61.79 30.37 5.66
CA ARG A 742 62.68 30.64 6.82
C ARG A 742 63.59 31.85 6.67
N GLN A 743 63.31 32.75 5.74
CA GLN A 743 63.98 34.06 5.68
C GLN A 743 62.97 35.15 5.41
N GLN A 744 62.35 35.66 6.44
CA GLN A 744 62.07 37.08 6.66
C GLN A 744 61.69 37.28 8.14
N PRO A 745 62.08 38.45 8.77
CA PRO A 745 62.27 38.62 10.19
C PRO A 745 60.98 38.80 11.01
#